data_3f83dcb637e5e095e74001c1c6defc58
#
_entry.id   3f83dcb637e5e095e74001c1c6defc58
#
_cell.length_a   1.000
_cell.length_b   1.000
_cell.length_c   1.000
_cell.angle_alpha   90.00
_cell.angle_beta   90.00
_cell.angle_gamma   90.00
#
_symmetry.space_group_name_H-M   'P 1'
#
loop_
_entity.id
_entity.type
_entity.pdbx_description
1 polymer ?
#
loop_
_entity_poly.entity_id
_entity_poly.type
_entity_poly.pdbx_seq_one_letter_code
_entity_poly.pdbx_strand_id
1 'polypeptide(L)'
;VQGSAPSEASAKSYKITTATYTCTVNGGGLAGDARLVKQGDGILTLPKADFKHTGNTDIWAGVVNFDGTMLNSPLWLNRFAELNSNGGKFSSIKMEYDAKLRPGCADTKGTITTDNLSLGFGSRVVFDIYGDLSSDFIQGKVLSIETKDWKFGPQYLTPVFEFNNHGTDGLAEGKYLLATFDKVEGDVSVIKLEGLDNTRKSHLALEGNNLYLVVEGVRDAATVVWTGAESNTWDVANTENFAMASDATKANFVNGDKVLFNDDAAIKNVVLNSDIEADSVIFDNTAAYNLSGEGAITGNTVLVKRGTGTTTIRTDNTYTGGTRISGGVLNVNALASDVKNSGNLGANVVLANKMVIENGATLRTAAAVTTNSPIKFETEAGGIIENPNDFTANKTLSGTVAYKKGGGTLILTNNNTSLNKLVVVAGTVKNQAITIPAKMVELQGGTLTESSSTSYAISVAKGKSATWNLAERNSYTNKITGEGTLSIYCPLVSGGSWMAPRTHVKCNMSEFEGTIKPQMPYKDNRFTLDNSYGLPKATMDIPEGMEVQNTGKVFAIGKVTGTGALGGLVDFGNGVSGYNTWKVGNETNYRWSGKVTGTNTAFVKIGTGKLTAGAGWDNTGSVKVAEGELCLTSGNVIGTGAVTVDKDARLSGVTGTTALTNSSFTINGELVVGAFANATSGKINFGGKNVTISSTGKYVVGKGSYSNTTIENVNTLTINGTIEVVLASSYTPKDGDVLTLWTANHFAGTPNYVLPNLPLGMAWDMSKISEGKLTIVSDPTAIGVVPFGAKYGHNDIYDLKGQLVRKNATSTEGLPSGVYFRNGKKIVVK
;
A
#
# COMPACT_ATOMS: atom_id res chain seq x y z
N VAL A 1 64.61 8.36 36.56
CA VAL A 1 64.88 7.35 37.63
C VAL A 1 65.16 8.09 38.93
N GLN A 2 64.17 8.19 39.82
CA GLN A 2 64.42 8.54 41.21
C GLN A 2 64.54 7.24 42.02
N GLY A 3 65.74 6.81 42.26
CA GLY A 3 66.02 5.79 43.24
C GLY A 3 66.10 6.48 44.63
N SER A 4 65.10 6.36 45.53
CA SER A 4 65.19 6.68 46.90
C SER A 4 65.81 5.53 47.63
N ALA A 5 66.96 5.79 48.37
CA ALA A 5 67.51 4.81 49.29
C ALA A 5 66.50 4.53 50.40
N PRO A 6 66.27 3.28 50.83
CA PRO A 6 65.32 2.93 51.87
C PRO A 6 65.80 3.37 53.23
N SER A 7 64.89 3.85 54.08
CA SER A 7 65.18 4.01 55.55
C SER A 7 65.27 2.62 56.19
N GLU A 8 66.11 2.44 57.18
CA GLU A 8 66.57 1.14 57.74
C GLU A 8 65.53 0.25 58.44
N ALA A 9 64.22 0.49 58.25
CA ALA A 9 63.18 -0.30 58.90
C ALA A 9 62.05 -0.87 57.97
N SER A 10 62.15 -0.76 56.64
CA SER A 10 61.18 -1.34 55.72
C SER A 10 61.86 -2.26 54.71
N ALA A 11 61.18 -3.30 54.26
CA ALA A 11 61.70 -4.24 53.26
C ALA A 11 62.37 -3.47 52.13
N LYS A 12 63.61 -3.78 51.87
CA LYS A 12 64.37 -3.17 50.76
C LYS A 12 63.65 -3.36 49.43
N SER A 13 63.29 -2.26 48.73
CA SER A 13 62.65 -2.30 47.44
C SER A 13 63.21 -1.26 46.49
N TYR A 14 63.44 -1.63 45.26
CA TYR A 14 63.69 -0.73 44.14
C TYR A 14 62.38 -0.45 43.42
N LYS A 15 61.91 0.79 43.48
CA LYS A 15 60.69 1.20 42.84
C LYS A 15 60.96 2.03 41.58
N ILE A 16 60.47 1.57 40.45
CA ILE A 16 60.54 2.29 39.19
C ILE A 16 59.11 2.69 38.78
N THR A 17 58.88 4.00 38.69
CA THR A 17 57.58 4.57 38.29
C THR A 17 57.70 5.22 36.91
N THR A 18 56.95 4.71 35.97
CA THR A 18 56.80 5.29 34.61
C THR A 18 55.35 5.71 34.46
N ALA A 19 55.12 7.00 34.44
CA ALA A 19 53.72 7.48 34.32
C ALA A 19 53.14 7.15 32.93
N THR A 20 53.50 7.93 31.94
CA THR A 20 53.00 7.76 30.55
C THR A 20 54.14 7.73 29.50
N TYR A 21 55.35 7.60 29.96
CA TYR A 21 56.55 7.63 29.08
C TYR A 21 57.34 6.29 29.12
N THR A 22 58.16 6.09 28.11
CA THR A 22 59.07 4.96 28.06
C THR A 22 60.35 5.26 28.83
N CYS A 23 60.77 4.33 29.69
CA CYS A 23 62.02 4.39 30.41
C CYS A 23 62.90 3.18 30.05
N THR A 24 64.14 3.44 29.68
CA THR A 24 65.11 2.37 29.43
C THR A 24 66.18 2.43 30.55
N VAL A 25 66.42 1.30 31.16
CA VAL A 25 67.50 1.13 32.13
C VAL A 25 68.69 0.51 31.43
N ASN A 26 69.82 1.16 31.47
CA ASN A 26 71.06 0.61 30.86
C ASN A 26 71.99 0.16 31.97
N GLY A 27 72.72 -0.94 31.74
CA GLY A 27 73.70 -1.47 32.69
C GLY A 27 73.53 -2.95 32.96
N GLY A 28 74.18 -3.42 34.00
CA GLY A 28 74.06 -4.79 34.48
C GLY A 28 72.76 -5.05 35.24
N GLY A 29 72.44 -6.32 35.51
CA GLY A 29 71.33 -6.76 36.29
C GLY A 29 71.35 -6.35 37.73
N LEU A 30 70.25 -6.55 38.46
CA LEU A 30 70.14 -6.34 39.90
C LEU A 30 70.65 -7.56 40.67
N ALA A 31 71.19 -7.31 41.89
CA ALA A 31 71.61 -8.33 42.81
C ALA A 31 71.18 -7.96 44.23
N GLY A 32 71.29 -8.92 45.20
CA GLY A 32 70.90 -8.71 46.63
C GLY A 32 69.49 -9.23 46.93
N ASP A 33 68.93 -8.86 48.01
CA ASP A 33 67.67 -9.33 48.58
C ASP A 33 66.50 -8.40 48.35
N ALA A 34 66.73 -7.29 47.67
CA ALA A 34 65.72 -6.25 47.46
C ALA A 34 64.64 -6.68 46.47
N ARG A 35 63.42 -6.22 46.73
CA ARG A 35 62.29 -6.36 45.82
C ARG A 35 62.37 -5.33 44.67
N LEU A 36 62.02 -5.73 43.44
CA LEU A 36 61.86 -4.80 42.32
C LEU A 36 60.37 -4.51 42.09
N VAL A 37 59.98 -3.29 41.99
CA VAL A 37 58.59 -2.87 41.78
C VAL A 37 58.50 -1.90 40.61
N LYS A 38 57.74 -2.24 39.60
CA LYS A 38 57.35 -1.35 38.48
C LYS A 38 55.95 -0.84 38.72
N GLN A 39 55.80 0.49 38.65
CA GLN A 39 54.50 1.19 38.79
C GLN A 39 54.29 2.20 37.66
N GLY A 40 53.02 2.61 37.49
CA GLY A 40 52.60 3.54 36.43
C GLY A 40 52.43 2.89 35.07
N ASP A 41 51.65 3.55 34.20
CA ASP A 41 51.14 2.97 32.94
C ASP A 41 52.16 2.99 31.79
N GLY A 42 53.34 3.62 31.97
CA GLY A 42 54.37 3.69 30.92
C GLY A 42 55.11 2.40 30.73
N ILE A 43 56.02 2.42 29.78
CA ILE A 43 56.86 1.27 29.36
C ILE A 43 58.20 1.33 30.09
N LEU A 44 58.60 0.23 30.71
CA LEU A 44 59.96 0.05 31.26
C LEU A 44 60.68 -1.02 30.41
N THR A 45 61.77 -0.61 29.79
CA THR A 45 62.69 -1.58 29.13
C THR A 45 63.89 -1.84 30.01
N LEU A 46 64.04 -3.08 30.42
CA LEU A 46 65.21 -3.54 31.23
C LEU A 46 66.29 -4.13 30.31
N PRO A 47 67.57 -4.01 30.75
CA PRO A 47 68.65 -4.52 29.94
C PRO A 47 68.62 -6.06 29.86
N LYS A 48 69.08 -6.62 28.74
CA LYS A 48 69.32 -8.05 28.58
C LYS A 48 70.49 -8.49 29.43
N ALA A 49 70.27 -8.63 30.76
CA ALA A 49 71.28 -8.92 31.75
C ALA A 49 70.78 -10.00 32.73
N ASP A 50 71.73 -10.50 33.60
CA ASP A 50 71.44 -11.47 34.61
C ASP A 50 71.06 -10.76 35.92
N PHE A 51 69.74 -10.77 36.27
CA PHE A 51 69.18 -10.22 37.47
C PHE A 51 69.22 -11.23 38.61
N LYS A 52 70.19 -11.11 39.52
CA LYS A 52 70.47 -12.05 40.58
C LYS A 52 69.83 -11.74 41.92
N HIS A 53 68.92 -10.71 41.96
CA HIS A 53 68.23 -10.39 43.21
C HIS A 53 67.24 -11.50 43.60
N THR A 54 67.06 -11.70 44.90
CA THR A 54 66.21 -12.73 45.48
C THR A 54 64.84 -12.26 45.99
N GLY A 55 64.63 -10.95 46.11
CA GLY A 55 63.30 -10.38 46.40
C GLY A 55 62.39 -10.50 45.19
N ASN A 56 61.09 -10.48 45.40
CA ASN A 56 60.09 -10.55 44.34
C ASN A 56 60.24 -9.42 43.32
N THR A 57 59.90 -9.69 42.08
CA THR A 57 59.66 -8.66 41.05
C THR A 57 58.18 -8.51 40.81
N ASP A 58 57.66 -7.30 41.12
CA ASP A 58 56.26 -7.01 40.99
C ASP A 58 56.03 -5.94 39.92
N ILE A 59 55.28 -6.31 38.88
CA ILE A 59 54.81 -5.38 37.88
C ILE A 59 53.36 -5.01 38.21
N TRP A 60 53.13 -3.80 38.67
CA TRP A 60 51.84 -3.35 39.19
C TRP A 60 50.97 -2.74 38.10
N ALA A 61 51.59 -2.11 37.12
CA ALA A 61 50.88 -1.49 36.02
C ALA A 61 51.83 -1.18 34.85
N GLY A 62 51.28 -1.00 33.65
CA GLY A 62 52.00 -0.68 32.42
C GLY A 62 52.79 -1.88 31.87
N VAL A 63 53.77 -1.61 31.04
CA VAL A 63 54.47 -2.60 30.27
C VAL A 63 55.92 -2.74 30.72
N VAL A 64 56.42 -3.95 30.84
CA VAL A 64 57.84 -4.26 31.03
C VAL A 64 58.34 -5.06 29.81
N ASN A 65 59.41 -4.60 29.19
CA ASN A 65 60.15 -5.32 28.19
C ASN A 65 61.42 -5.89 28.82
N PHE A 66 61.56 -7.23 28.86
CA PHE A 66 62.71 -7.87 29.50
C PHE A 66 63.13 -9.19 28.82
N ASP A 67 64.30 -9.20 28.22
CA ASP A 67 64.88 -10.36 27.49
C ASP A 67 66.07 -10.97 28.26
N GLY A 68 66.21 -10.68 29.50
CA GLY A 68 67.34 -11.14 30.38
C GLY A 68 67.01 -12.39 31.20
N THR A 69 67.77 -12.58 32.27
CA THR A 69 67.64 -13.77 33.15
C THR A 69 67.26 -13.30 34.58
N MET A 70 66.22 -13.95 35.14
CA MET A 70 65.67 -13.63 36.46
C MET A 70 65.32 -14.94 37.21
N LEU A 71 66.29 -15.77 37.53
CA LEU A 71 66.06 -17.11 38.08
C LEU A 71 65.93 -17.16 39.60
N ASN A 72 66.23 -16.09 40.29
CA ASN A 72 66.19 -16.05 41.76
C ASN A 72 65.04 -15.19 42.32
N SER A 73 64.36 -14.52 41.47
CA SER A 73 63.25 -13.61 41.82
C SER A 73 61.92 -14.09 41.21
N PRO A 74 60.92 -14.47 42.01
CA PRO A 74 59.56 -14.70 41.52
C PRO A 74 58.98 -13.42 40.94
N LEU A 75 58.38 -13.54 39.69
CA LEU A 75 57.80 -12.41 39.04
C LEU A 75 56.24 -12.47 39.14
N TRP A 76 55.68 -11.37 39.58
CA TRP A 76 54.23 -11.19 39.68
C TRP A 76 53.78 -10.12 38.71
N LEU A 77 52.90 -10.50 37.78
CA LEU A 77 52.17 -9.61 36.91
C LEU A 77 50.83 -9.30 37.58
N ASN A 78 50.71 -8.08 38.14
CA ASN A 78 49.46 -7.62 38.74
C ASN A 78 48.47 -7.19 37.71
N ARG A 79 47.28 -6.90 38.14
CA ARG A 79 46.12 -6.51 37.29
C ARG A 79 46.49 -5.41 36.26
N PHE A 80 46.23 -5.68 34.99
CA PHE A 80 46.55 -4.82 33.84
C PHE A 80 48.02 -4.55 33.57
N ALA A 81 48.94 -5.28 34.22
CA ALA A 81 50.35 -5.25 33.89
C ALA A 81 50.64 -6.12 32.70
N GLU A 82 51.63 -5.76 31.89
CA GLU A 82 52.07 -6.51 30.72
C GLU A 82 53.58 -6.80 30.76
N LEU A 83 53.96 -8.06 30.47
CA LEU A 83 55.33 -8.45 30.25
C LEU A 83 55.54 -8.92 28.82
N ASN A 84 56.38 -8.23 28.07
CA ASN A 84 56.87 -8.65 26.78
C ASN A 84 58.31 -9.16 26.95
N SER A 85 58.55 -10.35 26.37
CA SER A 85 59.91 -10.97 26.54
C SER A 85 60.24 -11.86 25.36
N ASN A 86 61.42 -11.63 24.74
CA ASN A 86 62.00 -12.46 23.70
C ASN A 86 63.31 -13.07 24.22
N GLY A 87 63.22 -14.31 24.66
CA GLY A 87 64.36 -15.05 25.20
C GLY A 87 64.59 -14.86 26.71
N GLY A 88 63.64 -14.23 27.40
CA GLY A 88 63.70 -14.07 28.86
C GLY A 88 63.61 -15.40 29.62
N LYS A 89 64.34 -15.48 30.73
CA LYS A 89 64.39 -16.67 31.64
C LYS A 89 63.97 -16.27 33.05
N PHE A 90 62.94 -16.95 33.55
CA PHE A 90 62.32 -16.65 34.83
C PHE A 90 62.28 -17.90 35.74
N SER A 91 62.37 -17.71 37.05
CA SER A 91 62.08 -18.80 38.01
C SER A 91 60.61 -19.09 38.13
N SER A 92 59.80 -18.05 38.13
CA SER A 92 58.36 -18.17 38.10
C SER A 92 57.72 -16.88 37.59
N ILE A 93 56.58 -17.04 36.87
CA ILE A 93 55.69 -15.96 36.46
C ILE A 93 54.32 -16.28 37.02
N LYS A 94 53.83 -15.43 37.92
CA LYS A 94 52.45 -15.49 38.40
C LYS A 94 51.62 -14.32 37.80
N MET A 95 50.54 -14.66 37.17
CA MET A 95 49.65 -13.71 36.50
C MET A 95 48.38 -13.53 37.30
N GLU A 96 47.99 -12.28 37.56
CA GLU A 96 46.72 -11.90 38.17
C GLU A 96 45.68 -11.50 37.09
N TYR A 97 44.50 -11.10 37.51
CA TYR A 97 43.39 -10.70 36.65
C TYR A 97 43.80 -9.67 35.59
N ASP A 98 43.46 -9.89 34.33
CA ASP A 98 43.81 -9.07 33.15
C ASP A 98 45.31 -8.74 32.99
N ALA A 99 46.19 -9.47 33.66
CA ALA A 99 47.62 -9.38 33.38
C ALA A 99 47.90 -9.99 32.01
N LYS A 100 48.86 -9.41 31.29
CA LYS A 100 49.23 -9.90 29.93
C LYS A 100 50.65 -10.39 29.90
N LEU A 101 50.88 -11.56 29.32
CA LEU A 101 52.17 -12.13 28.99
C LEU A 101 52.29 -12.28 27.48
N ARG A 102 53.32 -11.71 26.88
CA ARG A 102 53.58 -11.82 25.47
C ARG A 102 55.01 -12.39 25.26
N PRO A 103 55.13 -13.62 24.79
CA PRO A 103 56.40 -14.10 24.29
C PRO A 103 56.74 -13.37 23.00
N GLY A 104 57.93 -12.79 22.91
CA GLY A 104 58.28 -11.92 21.82
C GLY A 104 57.94 -10.44 22.04
N CYS A 105 58.05 -9.66 20.99
CA CYS A 105 57.55 -8.30 20.90
C CYS A 105 56.54 -8.27 19.76
N ALA A 106 55.69 -7.23 19.63
CA ALA A 106 54.78 -7.12 18.52
C ALA A 106 55.46 -7.40 17.20
N ASP A 107 54.89 -8.36 16.44
CA ASP A 107 55.29 -8.82 15.11
C ASP A 107 56.65 -9.59 15.07
N THR A 108 57.19 -10.04 16.19
CA THR A 108 58.41 -10.86 16.21
C THR A 108 58.20 -12.09 17.07
N LYS A 109 58.42 -13.26 16.46
CA LYS A 109 58.40 -14.55 17.14
C LYS A 109 59.39 -14.56 18.32
N GLY A 110 58.91 -14.95 19.47
CA GLY A 110 59.71 -14.98 20.71
C GLY A 110 59.55 -16.24 21.52
N THR A 111 60.40 -16.36 22.52
CA THR A 111 60.39 -17.49 23.46
C THR A 111 60.55 -16.99 24.88
N ILE A 112 59.76 -17.51 25.79
CA ILE A 112 59.94 -17.33 27.22
C ILE A 112 60.30 -18.67 27.85
N THR A 113 61.28 -18.68 28.77
CA THR A 113 61.59 -19.84 29.61
C THR A 113 61.19 -19.51 31.04
N THR A 114 60.46 -20.41 31.70
CA THR A 114 60.11 -20.24 33.12
C THR A 114 59.95 -21.58 33.82
N ASP A 115 60.45 -21.72 35.07
CA ASP A 115 60.19 -22.94 35.80
C ASP A 115 58.70 -23.10 36.13
N ASN A 116 58.03 -22.04 36.54
CA ASN A 116 56.60 -22.09 36.85
C ASN A 116 55.84 -20.93 36.19
N LEU A 117 54.79 -21.25 35.45
CA LEU A 117 53.80 -20.28 34.94
C LEU A 117 52.45 -20.54 35.62
N SER A 118 51.96 -19.56 36.36
CA SER A 118 50.61 -19.59 36.95
C SER A 118 49.72 -18.62 36.25
N LEU A 119 48.70 -19.16 35.58
CA LEU A 119 47.64 -18.37 34.91
C LEU A 119 46.50 -18.12 35.92
N GLY A 120 46.36 -16.91 36.40
CA GLY A 120 45.25 -16.48 37.26
C GLY A 120 44.01 -16.13 36.44
N PHE A 121 42.93 -15.79 37.08
CA PHE A 121 41.65 -15.49 36.45
C PHE A 121 41.75 -14.35 35.43
N GLY A 122 41.25 -14.60 34.22
CA GLY A 122 41.23 -13.62 33.13
C GLY A 122 42.59 -13.10 32.71
N SER A 123 43.69 -13.78 33.17
CA SER A 123 45.01 -13.51 32.64
C SER A 123 45.09 -13.84 31.15
N ARG A 124 45.89 -13.10 30.42
CA ARG A 124 46.00 -13.22 28.98
C ARG A 124 47.41 -13.61 28.55
N VAL A 125 47.55 -14.67 27.74
CA VAL A 125 48.79 -14.94 27.04
C VAL A 125 48.58 -14.63 25.59
N VAL A 126 49.36 -13.74 25.01
CA VAL A 126 49.25 -13.34 23.60
C VAL A 126 50.29 -14.06 22.79
N PHE A 127 49.87 -14.86 21.83
CA PHE A 127 50.74 -15.61 20.91
C PHE A 127 50.67 -15.03 19.52
N ASP A 128 51.79 -14.75 18.91
CA ASP A 128 51.92 -14.55 17.49
C ASP A 128 52.02 -15.90 16.79
N ILE A 129 51.14 -16.14 15.79
CA ILE A 129 51.10 -17.37 15.01
C ILE A 129 51.29 -17.07 13.54
N TYR A 130 51.95 -17.98 12.81
CA TYR A 130 52.39 -17.76 11.43
C TYR A 130 51.89 -18.85 10.50
N GLY A 131 51.77 -18.56 9.21
CA GLY A 131 51.24 -19.45 8.20
C GLY A 131 52.07 -20.72 7.96
N ASP A 132 53.30 -20.77 8.47
CA ASP A 132 54.17 -21.95 8.46
C ASP A 132 54.00 -22.87 9.67
N LEU A 133 52.89 -22.70 10.43
CA LEU A 133 52.58 -23.40 11.67
C LEU A 133 53.55 -23.09 12.84
N SER A 134 54.39 -22.09 12.71
CA SER A 134 55.21 -21.62 13.82
C SER A 134 54.42 -20.63 14.68
N SER A 135 54.85 -20.49 15.95
CA SER A 135 54.24 -19.60 16.91
C SER A 135 55.26 -19.05 17.88
N ASP A 136 54.86 -18.07 18.65
CA ASP A 136 55.47 -17.75 19.92
C ASP A 136 55.48 -19.00 20.80
N PHE A 137 56.47 -19.06 21.74
CA PHE A 137 56.69 -20.30 22.47
C PHE A 137 57.04 -20.09 23.94
N ILE A 138 56.46 -20.89 24.82
CA ILE A 138 56.79 -20.90 26.24
C ILE A 138 57.40 -22.26 26.62
N GLN A 139 58.61 -22.23 27.20
CA GLN A 139 59.25 -23.44 27.71
C GLN A 139 59.23 -23.42 29.26
N GLY A 140 58.65 -24.41 29.92
CA GLY A 140 58.58 -24.42 31.38
C GLY A 140 58.62 -25.79 32.03
N LYS A 141 58.65 -25.83 33.40
CA LYS A 141 58.50 -27.07 34.15
C LYS A 141 57.06 -27.32 34.58
N VAL A 142 56.39 -26.28 35.13
CA VAL A 142 54.97 -26.37 35.59
C VAL A 142 54.13 -25.25 35.02
N LEU A 143 52.99 -25.60 34.42
CA LEU A 143 51.90 -24.71 34.09
C LEU A 143 50.76 -24.97 35.07
N SER A 144 50.38 -23.97 35.84
CA SER A 144 49.20 -24.01 36.72
C SER A 144 48.09 -23.12 36.21
N ILE A 145 46.90 -23.68 36.05
CA ILE A 145 45.71 -23.01 35.52
C ILE A 145 44.70 -22.84 36.65
N GLU A 146 44.50 -21.61 37.08
CA GLU A 146 43.58 -21.27 38.20
C GLU A 146 42.19 -20.95 37.68
N THR A 147 41.20 -21.76 38.07
CA THR A 147 39.81 -21.63 37.63
C THR A 147 38.83 -21.23 38.72
N LYS A 148 39.25 -21.01 39.94
CA LYS A 148 38.41 -20.75 41.09
C LYS A 148 38.86 -19.51 41.87
N ASP A 149 38.09 -18.43 41.87
CA ASP A 149 38.22 -17.33 42.81
C ASP A 149 37.17 -17.48 43.90
N TRP A 150 37.64 -17.52 45.15
CA TRP A 150 36.78 -17.61 46.33
C TRP A 150 35.99 -16.32 46.66
N LYS A 151 36.36 -15.18 46.02
CA LYS A 151 35.80 -13.87 46.34
C LYS A 151 34.68 -13.43 45.42
N PHE A 152 34.58 -13.92 44.19
CA PHE A 152 33.67 -13.36 43.17
C PHE A 152 32.70 -14.36 42.59
N GLY A 153 32.63 -15.59 43.02
CA GLY A 153 31.68 -16.62 42.58
C GLY A 153 32.05 -17.29 41.23
N PRO A 154 31.34 -18.34 40.84
CA PRO A 154 31.74 -19.26 39.74
C PRO A 154 31.55 -18.67 38.33
N GLN A 155 31.27 -17.42 38.21
CA GLN A 155 30.88 -16.82 36.88
C GLN A 155 32.06 -16.18 36.15
N TYR A 156 33.26 -16.08 36.71
CA TYR A 156 34.27 -15.16 36.23
C TYR A 156 35.60 -15.81 35.90
N LEU A 157 35.92 -15.79 34.60
CA LEU A 157 37.20 -15.43 34.07
C LEU A 157 38.19 -16.60 34.04
N THR A 158 37.97 -17.47 33.08
CA THR A 158 38.99 -18.36 32.67
C THR A 158 40.19 -17.60 32.05
N PRO A 159 41.43 -18.12 32.13
CA PRO A 159 42.51 -17.54 31.36
C PRO A 159 42.21 -17.48 29.86
N VAL A 160 42.82 -16.55 29.17
CA VAL A 160 42.58 -16.26 27.75
C VAL A 160 43.90 -16.45 27.01
N PHE A 161 43.88 -17.21 25.95
CA PHE A 161 44.93 -17.20 24.92
C PHE A 161 44.44 -16.37 23.74
N GLU A 162 45.10 -15.23 23.53
CA GLU A 162 44.85 -14.30 22.45
C GLU A 162 45.84 -14.52 21.33
N PHE A 163 45.39 -14.63 20.10
CA PHE A 163 46.23 -14.95 18.96
C PHE A 163 46.28 -13.79 17.97
N ASN A 164 47.47 -13.43 17.56
CA ASN A 164 47.71 -12.54 16.42
C ASN A 164 48.14 -13.42 15.23
N ASN A 165 47.29 -13.51 14.23
CA ASN A 165 47.58 -14.29 13.03
C ASN A 165 48.37 -13.46 12.01
N HIS A 166 49.60 -13.87 11.72
CA HIS A 166 50.49 -13.28 10.71
C HIS A 166 50.49 -14.07 9.38
N GLY A 167 49.57 -15.02 9.21
CA GLY A 167 49.40 -15.77 7.95
C GLY A 167 48.75 -14.88 6.89
N THR A 168 49.24 -14.92 5.68
CA THR A 168 48.72 -14.16 4.54
C THR A 168 47.39 -14.69 4.01
N ASP A 169 47.11 -15.98 4.21
CA ASP A 169 45.95 -16.70 3.67
C ASP A 169 44.97 -17.16 4.75
N GLY A 170 44.95 -16.46 5.90
CA GLY A 170 44.12 -16.81 7.05
C GLY A 170 44.84 -17.85 7.96
N LEU A 171 44.08 -18.53 8.81
CA LEU A 171 44.58 -19.51 9.78
C LEU A 171 44.90 -20.83 9.11
N ALA A 172 46.20 -21.24 9.10
CA ALA A 172 46.63 -22.46 8.45
C ALA A 172 46.17 -23.70 9.26
N GLU A 173 45.75 -24.74 8.56
CA GLU A 173 45.43 -26.05 9.15
C GLU A 173 46.68 -26.72 9.74
N GLY A 174 46.56 -27.24 10.95
CA GLY A 174 47.65 -27.94 11.58
C GLY A 174 47.75 -27.66 13.08
N LYS A 175 48.97 -27.93 13.61
CA LYS A 175 49.26 -27.77 15.04
C LYS A 175 50.33 -26.71 15.23
N TYR A 176 50.00 -25.66 15.99
CA TYR A 176 50.93 -24.63 16.43
C TYR A 176 51.42 -25.00 17.82
N LEU A 177 52.73 -25.25 18.00
CA LEU A 177 53.29 -25.55 19.31
C LEU A 177 53.45 -24.29 20.13
N LEU A 178 52.55 -24.07 21.10
CA LEU A 178 52.51 -22.88 21.95
C LEU A 178 53.44 -23.00 23.16
N ALA A 179 53.46 -24.15 23.77
CA ALA A 179 54.25 -24.31 25.00
C ALA A 179 54.67 -25.80 25.21
N THR A 180 55.76 -25.99 26.00
CA THR A 180 56.15 -27.31 26.54
C THR A 180 56.36 -27.15 28.03
N PHE A 181 55.70 -28.01 28.82
CA PHE A 181 55.82 -28.06 30.28
C PHE A 181 55.98 -29.47 30.78
N ASP A 182 56.89 -29.72 31.76
CA ASP A 182 57.08 -31.05 32.36
C ASP A 182 55.81 -31.55 33.05
N LYS A 183 54.99 -30.60 33.56
CA LYS A 183 53.70 -30.85 34.21
C LYS A 183 52.69 -29.75 33.91
N VAL A 184 51.47 -30.13 33.66
CA VAL A 184 50.31 -29.19 33.56
C VAL A 184 49.36 -29.50 34.69
N GLU A 185 49.03 -28.45 35.52
CA GLU A 185 48.07 -28.51 36.63
C GLU A 185 46.82 -27.68 36.25
N GLY A 186 45.69 -28.33 36.16
CA GLY A 186 44.42 -27.77 35.68
C GLY A 186 44.01 -28.26 34.31
N ASP A 187 42.89 -27.82 33.80
CA ASP A 187 42.32 -28.22 32.54
C ASP A 187 42.57 -27.15 31.47
N VAL A 188 43.29 -27.46 30.43
CA VAL A 188 43.57 -26.53 29.31
C VAL A 188 42.32 -26.19 28.51
N SER A 189 41.27 -27.03 28.53
CA SER A 189 40.03 -26.81 27.78
C SER A 189 39.22 -25.64 28.32
N VAL A 190 39.48 -25.18 29.53
CA VAL A 190 38.82 -24.00 30.13
C VAL A 190 39.43 -22.69 29.66
N ILE A 191 40.58 -22.70 29.00
CA ILE A 191 41.23 -21.52 28.46
C ILE A 191 40.42 -21.01 27.27
N LYS A 192 39.96 -19.77 27.31
CA LYS A 192 39.26 -19.14 26.20
C LYS A 192 40.24 -18.76 25.10
N LEU A 193 39.87 -19.02 23.85
CA LEU A 193 40.62 -18.59 22.67
C LEU A 193 40.02 -17.30 22.13
N GLU A 194 40.86 -16.30 21.87
CA GLU A 194 40.47 -15.01 21.25
C GLU A 194 41.46 -14.66 20.12
N GLY A 195 41.04 -13.83 19.17
CA GLY A 195 41.88 -13.36 18.07
C GLY A 195 42.06 -14.35 16.90
N LEU A 196 41.41 -15.51 16.97
CA LEU A 196 41.37 -16.44 15.84
C LEU A 196 40.24 -16.02 14.86
N ASP A 197 40.46 -16.18 13.57
CA ASP A 197 39.40 -16.08 12.62
C ASP A 197 38.40 -17.25 12.79
N ASN A 198 37.14 -17.02 12.53
CA ASN A 198 36.09 -18.04 12.68
C ASN A 198 35.95 -18.94 11.45
N THR A 199 36.94 -19.00 10.60
CA THR A 199 36.87 -19.79 9.37
C THR A 199 37.16 -21.26 9.60
N ARG A 200 37.80 -21.62 10.73
CA ARG A 200 38.20 -22.99 11.09
C ARG A 200 37.94 -23.27 12.57
N LYS A 201 37.52 -24.49 12.90
CA LYS A 201 37.42 -24.94 14.27
C LYS A 201 38.81 -25.05 14.87
N SER A 202 39.01 -24.52 16.04
CA SER A 202 40.28 -24.49 16.73
C SER A 202 40.11 -24.81 18.20
N HIS A 203 41.01 -25.56 18.77
CA HIS A 203 41.02 -25.94 20.19
C HIS A 203 42.43 -26.10 20.71
N LEU A 204 42.61 -26.08 22.03
CA LEU A 204 43.87 -26.44 22.65
C LEU A 204 43.94 -27.95 22.86
N ALA A 205 45.07 -28.53 22.54
CA ALA A 205 45.38 -29.95 22.80
C ALA A 205 46.69 -30.10 23.59
N LEU A 206 46.65 -30.87 24.65
CA LEU A 206 47.83 -31.24 25.40
C LEU A 206 48.25 -32.66 24.96
N GLU A 207 49.39 -32.78 24.28
CA GLU A 207 49.94 -34.03 23.79
C GLU A 207 51.27 -34.28 24.47
N GLY A 208 51.33 -35.22 25.46
CA GLY A 208 52.44 -35.36 26.34
C GLY A 208 52.72 -34.06 27.10
N ASN A 209 53.89 -33.50 26.88
CA ASN A 209 54.36 -32.26 27.53
C ASN A 209 54.09 -31.03 26.67
N ASN A 210 53.54 -31.19 25.46
CA ASN A 210 53.39 -30.13 24.51
C ASN A 210 51.93 -29.62 24.43
N LEU A 211 51.75 -28.32 24.57
CA LEU A 211 50.48 -27.63 24.41
C LEU A 211 50.40 -27.02 23.01
N TYR A 212 49.41 -27.47 22.25
CA TYR A 212 49.20 -27.04 20.88
C TYR A 212 47.91 -26.24 20.76
N LEU A 213 47.90 -25.26 19.87
CA LEU A 213 46.67 -24.81 19.17
C LEU A 213 46.50 -25.75 17.98
N VAL A 214 45.43 -26.51 17.94
CA VAL A 214 45.04 -27.36 16.82
C VAL A 214 44.01 -26.62 16.00
N VAL A 215 44.31 -26.46 14.73
CA VAL A 215 43.42 -25.89 13.73
C VAL A 215 42.98 -27.01 12.82
N GLU A 216 41.68 -27.30 12.84
CA GLU A 216 41.10 -28.40 12.07
C GLU A 216 40.98 -28.04 10.59
N GLY A 217 41.08 -29.04 9.73
CA GLY A 217 40.78 -28.92 8.31
C GLY A 217 39.30 -28.63 8.10
N VAL A 218 39.00 -27.84 7.08
CA VAL A 218 37.60 -27.62 6.66
C VAL A 218 37.24 -28.66 5.61
N ARG A 219 36.01 -29.21 5.74
CA ARG A 219 35.45 -30.05 4.68
C ARG A 219 35.18 -29.24 3.41
N ASP A 220 35.06 -29.91 2.27
CA ASP A 220 34.60 -29.26 1.05
C ASP A 220 33.18 -28.68 1.22
N ALA A 221 32.92 -27.58 0.53
CA ALA A 221 31.60 -26.96 0.52
C ALA A 221 30.55 -27.92 -0.06
N ALA A 222 29.40 -27.99 0.58
CA ALA A 222 28.33 -28.91 0.24
C ALA A 222 26.95 -28.30 0.47
N THR A 223 25.88 -29.05 0.25
CA THR A 223 24.55 -28.67 0.69
C THR A 223 24.33 -29.13 2.12
N VAL A 224 24.02 -28.14 3.01
CA VAL A 224 23.78 -28.41 4.43
C VAL A 224 22.42 -27.88 4.83
N VAL A 225 21.79 -28.57 5.77
CA VAL A 225 20.47 -28.22 6.33
C VAL A 225 20.68 -27.75 7.75
N TRP A 226 20.10 -26.60 8.09
CA TRP A 226 20.09 -26.08 9.45
C TRP A 226 19.25 -26.97 10.34
N THR A 227 19.80 -27.47 11.43
CA THR A 227 19.12 -28.28 12.44
C THR A 227 18.90 -27.52 13.74
N GLY A 228 19.83 -26.64 14.12
CA GLY A 228 19.87 -26.00 15.42
C GLY A 228 19.99 -27.01 16.55
N ALA A 229 20.72 -28.11 16.33
CA ALA A 229 20.76 -29.23 17.27
C ALA A 229 21.55 -28.89 18.55
N GLU A 230 22.57 -28.07 18.46
CA GLU A 230 23.43 -27.72 19.58
C GLU A 230 23.12 -26.35 20.15
N SER A 231 22.80 -25.36 19.31
CA SER A 231 22.54 -24.00 19.73
C SER A 231 21.76 -23.23 18.65
N ASN A 232 21.50 -21.96 18.90
CA ASN A 232 20.96 -21.05 17.90
C ASN A 232 22.04 -20.32 17.08
N THR A 233 23.31 -20.62 17.30
CA THR A 233 24.43 -19.90 16.68
C THR A 233 24.72 -20.46 15.28
N TRP A 234 24.84 -19.58 14.32
CA TRP A 234 25.41 -19.86 13.01
C TRP A 234 26.79 -19.21 12.93
N ASP A 235 27.82 -20.04 12.96
CA ASP A 235 29.24 -19.67 12.84
C ASP A 235 29.91 -20.49 11.74
N VAL A 236 31.19 -20.20 11.47
CA VAL A 236 31.98 -20.87 10.47
C VAL A 236 32.82 -21.95 11.14
N ALA A 237 32.75 -23.19 10.64
CA ALA A 237 33.58 -24.33 10.97
C ALA A 237 33.66 -24.73 12.46
N ASN A 238 32.77 -24.22 13.31
CA ASN A 238 32.82 -24.41 14.75
C ASN A 238 31.64 -25.24 15.28
N THR A 239 30.40 -24.73 15.25
CA THR A 239 29.26 -25.41 15.85
C THR A 239 28.57 -26.37 14.89
N GLU A 240 28.26 -27.61 15.35
CA GLU A 240 27.58 -28.64 14.53
C GLU A 240 26.05 -28.45 14.51
N ASN A 241 25.59 -27.24 14.12
CA ASN A 241 24.19 -26.90 14.00
C ASN A 241 23.56 -27.26 12.64
N PHE A 242 24.28 -27.96 11.81
CA PHE A 242 23.84 -28.38 10.49
C PHE A 242 23.86 -29.90 10.34
N ALA A 243 23.26 -30.39 9.29
CA ALA A 243 23.38 -31.74 8.80
C ALA A 243 23.69 -31.72 7.29
N MET A 244 24.48 -32.66 6.82
CA MET A 244 24.68 -32.87 5.39
C MET A 244 23.35 -33.23 4.74
N ALA A 245 22.99 -32.57 3.64
CA ALA A 245 21.77 -32.90 2.92
C ALA A 245 21.79 -34.26 2.23
N SER A 246 23.00 -34.86 2.03
CA SER A 246 23.21 -36.15 1.36
C SER A 246 22.82 -37.34 2.22
N ASP A 247 23.15 -37.31 3.52
CA ASP A 247 23.06 -38.46 4.40
C ASP A 247 22.64 -38.12 5.84
N ALA A 248 22.29 -36.86 6.10
CA ALA A 248 21.91 -36.34 7.41
C ALA A 248 22.98 -36.44 8.50
N THR A 249 24.25 -36.67 8.16
CA THR A 249 25.33 -36.63 9.14
C THR A 249 25.51 -35.20 9.68
N LYS A 250 25.84 -35.08 10.96
CA LYS A 250 26.11 -33.79 11.60
C LYS A 250 27.24 -33.04 10.90
N ALA A 251 27.10 -31.77 10.76
CA ALA A 251 28.03 -30.87 10.10
C ALA A 251 28.07 -29.49 10.77
N ASN A 252 29.23 -28.86 10.70
CA ASN A 252 29.35 -27.42 10.85
C ASN A 252 29.14 -26.73 9.49
N PHE A 253 28.89 -25.44 9.47
CA PHE A 253 28.89 -24.61 8.26
C PHE A 253 30.34 -24.30 7.83
N VAL A 254 30.61 -24.35 6.53
CA VAL A 254 31.84 -23.81 5.94
C VAL A 254 31.49 -22.80 4.85
N ASN A 255 32.36 -21.82 4.63
CA ASN A 255 32.14 -20.84 3.55
C ASN A 255 32.07 -21.55 2.20
N GLY A 256 31.13 -21.12 1.36
CA GLY A 256 30.80 -21.76 0.10
C GLY A 256 29.69 -22.79 0.18
N ASP A 257 29.21 -23.18 1.36
CA ASP A 257 28.06 -24.07 1.50
C ASP A 257 26.79 -23.51 0.88
N LYS A 258 25.96 -24.42 0.39
CA LYS A 258 24.55 -24.16 0.10
C LYS A 258 23.72 -24.49 1.33
N VAL A 259 23.12 -23.47 1.96
CA VAL A 259 22.43 -23.60 3.25
C VAL A 259 20.92 -23.67 3.04
N LEU A 260 20.27 -24.68 3.62
CA LEU A 260 18.82 -24.85 3.60
C LEU A 260 18.26 -24.75 5.02
N PHE A 261 17.31 -23.85 5.20
CA PHE A 261 16.44 -23.72 6.39
C PHE A 261 15.07 -24.28 6.06
N ASN A 262 14.67 -25.38 6.68
CA ASN A 262 13.37 -26.03 6.50
C ASN A 262 12.61 -26.14 7.83
N ASP A 263 11.48 -26.82 7.86
CA ASP A 263 10.64 -26.93 9.06
C ASP A 263 11.16 -27.96 10.08
N ASP A 264 12.10 -28.82 9.71
CA ASP A 264 12.62 -29.89 10.59
C ASP A 264 13.55 -29.36 11.68
N ALA A 265 14.08 -28.15 11.54
CA ALA A 265 14.98 -27.57 12.53
C ALA A 265 14.36 -27.42 13.90
N ALA A 266 15.10 -27.79 14.94
CA ALA A 266 14.69 -27.65 16.33
C ALA A 266 14.59 -26.16 16.75
N ILE A 267 15.54 -25.35 16.29
CA ILE A 267 15.63 -23.92 16.59
C ILE A 267 15.48 -23.12 15.30
N LYS A 268 14.53 -22.18 15.31
CA LYS A 268 14.20 -21.32 14.16
C LYS A 268 14.57 -19.83 14.39
N ASN A 269 15.11 -19.53 15.58
CA ASN A 269 15.71 -18.22 15.90
C ASN A 269 17.23 -18.36 15.76
N VAL A 270 17.77 -17.97 14.64
CA VAL A 270 19.17 -18.13 14.27
C VAL A 270 19.93 -16.85 14.57
N VAL A 271 21.07 -16.98 15.22
CA VAL A 271 21.97 -15.87 15.57
C VAL A 271 23.27 -16.00 14.79
N LEU A 272 23.54 -15.07 13.93
CA LEU A 272 24.76 -14.97 13.14
C LEU A 272 25.75 -14.09 13.88
N ASN A 273 26.77 -14.70 14.47
CA ASN A 273 27.75 -13.99 15.32
C ASN A 273 29.01 -13.55 14.56
N SER A 274 29.24 -14.09 13.40
CA SER A 274 30.37 -13.74 12.53
C SER A 274 29.92 -13.63 11.07
N ASP A 275 30.72 -12.95 10.26
CA ASP A 275 30.49 -12.87 8.84
C ASP A 275 30.61 -14.24 8.19
N ILE A 276 29.73 -14.54 7.26
CA ILE A 276 29.71 -15.78 6.47
C ILE A 276 29.60 -15.49 4.98
N GLU A 277 30.17 -16.38 4.18
CA GLU A 277 29.99 -16.40 2.74
C GLU A 277 29.46 -17.76 2.31
N ALA A 278 28.22 -17.83 1.84
CA ALA A 278 27.59 -19.04 1.34
C ALA A 278 27.46 -19.00 -0.19
N ASP A 279 27.38 -20.15 -0.85
CA ASP A 279 26.90 -20.20 -2.24
C ASP A 279 25.47 -19.65 -2.31
N SER A 280 24.61 -20.22 -1.46
CA SER A 280 23.23 -19.75 -1.34
C SER A 280 22.65 -20.03 0.03
N VAL A 281 21.73 -19.14 0.46
CA VAL A 281 20.94 -19.27 1.69
C VAL A 281 19.48 -19.40 1.30
N ILE A 282 18.87 -20.55 1.59
CA ILE A 282 17.54 -20.90 1.16
C ILE A 282 16.63 -21.10 2.39
N PHE A 283 15.61 -20.30 2.53
CA PHE A 283 14.53 -20.50 3.49
C PHE A 283 13.34 -21.16 2.80
N ASP A 284 13.14 -22.45 3.04
CA ASP A 284 12.00 -23.24 2.54
C ASP A 284 11.16 -23.71 3.71
N ASN A 285 10.41 -22.79 4.28
CA ASN A 285 9.74 -22.95 5.57
C ASN A 285 8.25 -22.63 5.51
N THR A 286 7.45 -23.33 6.33
CA THR A 286 6.06 -22.99 6.68
C THR A 286 5.98 -22.35 8.05
N ALA A 287 6.82 -22.76 9.01
CA ALA A 287 6.99 -22.11 10.29
C ALA A 287 7.81 -20.81 10.17
N ALA A 288 7.71 -19.93 11.16
CA ALA A 288 8.45 -18.68 11.16
C ALA A 288 9.94 -18.88 11.48
N TYR A 289 10.82 -18.22 10.74
CA TYR A 289 12.24 -18.11 11.01
C TYR A 289 12.65 -16.67 11.32
N ASN A 290 13.60 -16.52 12.24
CA ASN A 290 14.25 -15.24 12.53
C ASN A 290 15.76 -15.40 12.40
N LEU A 291 16.38 -14.54 11.60
CA LEU A 291 17.83 -14.42 11.48
C LEU A 291 18.25 -13.06 12.06
N SER A 292 19.11 -13.06 13.05
CA SER A 292 19.60 -11.88 13.77
C SER A 292 21.07 -12.06 14.14
N GLY A 293 21.67 -11.09 14.79
CA GLY A 293 23.05 -11.11 15.23
C GLY A 293 23.86 -9.97 14.64
N GLU A 294 25.13 -9.89 15.03
CA GLU A 294 26.06 -8.83 14.60
C GLU A 294 26.84 -9.22 13.32
N GLY A 295 26.87 -10.50 12.99
CA GLY A 295 27.49 -11.01 11.77
C GLY A 295 26.65 -10.72 10.51
N ALA A 296 27.31 -10.75 9.37
CA ALA A 296 26.72 -10.45 8.05
C ALA A 296 26.81 -11.66 7.10
N ILE A 297 25.83 -11.80 6.24
CA ILE A 297 25.94 -12.60 5.03
C ILE A 297 26.68 -11.75 3.98
N THR A 298 27.80 -12.26 3.45
CA THR A 298 28.72 -11.52 2.60
C THR A 298 28.92 -12.19 1.23
N GLY A 299 29.88 -11.73 0.45
CA GLY A 299 30.32 -12.31 -0.80
C GLY A 299 29.25 -12.29 -1.90
N ASN A 300 29.32 -13.27 -2.79
CA ASN A 300 28.38 -13.42 -3.90
C ASN A 300 27.17 -14.33 -3.54
N THR A 301 26.84 -14.45 -2.26
CA THR A 301 25.73 -15.26 -1.78
C THR A 301 24.41 -14.89 -2.41
N VAL A 302 23.60 -15.89 -2.77
CA VAL A 302 22.22 -15.71 -3.23
C VAL A 302 21.25 -16.05 -2.10
N LEU A 303 20.34 -15.13 -1.76
CA LEU A 303 19.27 -15.39 -0.79
C LEU A 303 17.99 -15.81 -1.50
N VAL A 304 17.42 -16.94 -1.12
CA VAL A 304 16.15 -17.45 -1.65
C VAL A 304 15.17 -17.68 -0.52
N LYS A 305 14.00 -17.06 -0.63
CA LYS A 305 12.85 -17.34 0.24
C LYS A 305 11.77 -18.04 -0.57
N ARG A 306 11.43 -19.25 -0.17
CA ARG A 306 10.31 -20.05 -0.68
C ARG A 306 9.56 -20.70 0.50
N GLY A 307 8.58 -21.55 0.23
CA GLY A 307 7.69 -22.03 1.30
C GLY A 307 6.72 -20.92 1.73
N THR A 308 5.67 -21.27 2.45
CA THR A 308 4.56 -20.37 2.78
C THR A 308 4.77 -19.54 4.05
N GLY A 309 5.75 -19.87 4.85
CA GLY A 309 6.03 -19.23 6.13
C GLY A 309 6.68 -17.85 6.02
N THR A 310 6.85 -17.22 7.16
CA THR A 310 7.55 -15.93 7.29
C THR A 310 9.02 -16.15 7.67
N THR A 311 9.91 -15.50 6.96
CA THR A 311 11.32 -15.36 7.37
C THR A 311 11.60 -13.91 7.69
N THR A 312 12.11 -13.64 8.88
CA THR A 312 12.49 -12.31 9.34
C THR A 312 14.01 -12.20 9.36
N ILE A 313 14.59 -11.23 8.66
CA ILE A 313 16.03 -10.99 8.62
C ILE A 313 16.30 -9.61 9.26
N ARG A 314 17.24 -9.60 10.22
CA ARG A 314 17.67 -8.40 10.95
C ARG A 314 19.18 -8.16 10.87
N THR A 315 19.94 -9.10 10.35
CA THR A 315 21.38 -8.94 10.08
C THR A 315 21.62 -7.86 9.01
N ASP A 316 22.72 -7.16 9.11
CA ASP A 316 23.11 -6.10 8.19
C ASP A 316 24.07 -6.66 7.12
N ASN A 317 23.50 -7.23 6.10
CA ASN A 317 24.20 -8.03 5.10
C ASN A 317 24.83 -7.19 4.00
N THR A 318 25.89 -7.71 3.40
CA THR A 318 26.63 -7.08 2.30
C THR A 318 26.71 -7.95 1.04
N TYR A 319 26.00 -9.08 0.99
CA TYR A 319 26.04 -9.99 -0.15
C TYR A 319 25.57 -9.33 -1.45
N THR A 320 26.13 -9.82 -2.57
CA THR A 320 25.92 -9.22 -3.89
C THR A 320 25.15 -10.11 -4.87
N GLY A 321 24.99 -11.41 -4.61
CA GLY A 321 24.38 -12.38 -5.53
C GLY A 321 22.89 -12.20 -5.78
N GLY A 322 22.20 -11.44 -4.93
CA GLY A 322 20.79 -11.10 -5.12
C GLY A 322 19.82 -11.84 -4.20
N THR A 323 18.56 -11.43 -4.26
CA THR A 323 17.49 -11.99 -3.43
C THR A 323 16.30 -12.40 -4.30
N ARG A 324 15.84 -13.66 -4.14
CA ARG A 324 14.65 -14.18 -4.80
C ARG A 324 13.60 -14.56 -3.76
N ILE A 325 12.40 -14.03 -3.89
CA ILE A 325 11.27 -14.30 -3.01
C ILE A 325 10.19 -15.00 -3.85
N SER A 326 10.11 -16.33 -3.73
CA SER A 326 9.24 -17.17 -4.55
C SER A 326 8.02 -17.71 -3.79
N GLY A 327 7.96 -17.49 -2.47
CA GLY A 327 6.84 -17.91 -1.63
C GLY A 327 6.87 -17.30 -0.25
N GLY A 328 5.71 -17.27 0.42
CA GLY A 328 5.54 -16.77 1.76
C GLY A 328 5.91 -15.30 1.94
N VAL A 329 6.49 -14.97 3.08
CA VAL A 329 6.83 -13.59 3.47
C VAL A 329 8.30 -13.48 3.85
N LEU A 330 9.01 -12.55 3.24
CA LEU A 330 10.32 -12.10 3.67
C LEU A 330 10.17 -10.74 4.38
N ASN A 331 10.45 -10.70 5.67
CA ASN A 331 10.23 -9.54 6.54
C ASN A 331 11.57 -8.88 6.92
N VAL A 332 11.72 -7.59 6.63
CA VAL A 332 12.94 -6.82 6.81
C VAL A 332 12.67 -5.48 7.49
N ASN A 333 13.70 -4.79 8.00
CA ASN A 333 13.57 -3.45 8.57
C ASN A 333 14.58 -2.43 8.02
N ALA A 334 15.52 -2.89 7.21
CA ALA A 334 16.53 -2.04 6.58
C ALA A 334 16.89 -2.57 5.19
N LEU A 335 17.08 -1.70 4.23
CA LEU A 335 17.54 -2.03 2.88
C LEU A 335 18.71 -1.13 2.51
N ALA A 336 19.60 -1.64 1.64
CA ALA A 336 20.73 -0.87 1.15
C ALA A 336 20.27 0.36 0.34
N SER A 337 20.92 1.50 0.58
CA SER A 337 20.61 2.79 -0.04
C SER A 337 21.90 3.54 -0.41
N ASP A 338 21.80 4.75 -0.95
CA ASP A 338 22.97 5.58 -1.24
C ASP A 338 23.70 6.04 0.03
N VAL A 339 23.02 6.06 1.16
CA VAL A 339 23.60 6.44 2.47
C VAL A 339 24.35 5.27 3.11
N LYS A 340 23.84 4.04 2.91
CA LYS A 340 24.39 2.82 3.51
C LYS A 340 24.37 1.69 2.51
N ASN A 341 25.54 1.21 2.11
CA ASN A 341 25.69 0.10 1.16
C ASN A 341 25.51 -1.29 1.78
N SER A 342 24.71 -1.41 2.83
CA SER A 342 24.33 -2.66 3.45
C SER A 342 22.89 -2.63 3.91
N GLY A 343 22.29 -3.78 4.13
CA GLY A 343 20.94 -3.92 4.62
C GLY A 343 20.53 -5.39 4.73
N ASN A 344 19.33 -5.64 5.20
CA ASN A 344 18.91 -7.04 5.42
C ASN A 344 18.95 -7.90 4.14
N LEU A 345 18.87 -7.29 2.95
CA LEU A 345 18.90 -7.98 1.65
C LEU A 345 20.17 -7.67 0.85
N GLY A 346 21.30 -7.54 1.56
CA GLY A 346 22.62 -7.37 0.98
C GLY A 346 22.93 -5.97 0.49
N ALA A 347 24.07 -5.84 -0.20
CA ALA A 347 24.59 -4.56 -0.68
C ALA A 347 23.76 -3.96 -1.82
N ASN A 348 23.88 -2.64 -1.97
CA ASN A 348 23.34 -1.90 -3.11
C ASN A 348 24.22 -2.13 -4.35
N VAL A 349 23.90 -3.13 -5.15
CA VAL A 349 24.54 -3.40 -6.44
C VAL A 349 23.56 -3.17 -7.59
N VAL A 350 24.04 -2.54 -8.65
CA VAL A 350 23.23 -2.26 -9.84
C VAL A 350 23.15 -3.50 -10.74
N LEU A 351 22.47 -4.53 -10.27
CA LEU A 351 22.13 -5.71 -11.08
C LEU A 351 20.63 -5.66 -11.41
N ALA A 352 20.28 -5.87 -12.67
CA ALA A 352 18.90 -5.79 -13.15
C ALA A 352 17.91 -6.73 -12.40
N ASN A 353 18.42 -7.81 -11.83
CA ASN A 353 17.65 -8.82 -11.08
C ASN A 353 18.10 -8.92 -9.61
N LYS A 354 18.56 -7.82 -9.00
CA LYS A 354 19.03 -7.82 -7.61
C LYS A 354 17.97 -8.32 -6.64
N MET A 355 16.72 -7.93 -6.86
CA MET A 355 15.59 -8.39 -6.06
C MET A 355 14.47 -8.88 -6.99
N VAL A 356 14.11 -10.15 -6.86
CA VAL A 356 13.01 -10.77 -7.63
C VAL A 356 11.92 -11.22 -6.68
N ILE A 357 10.68 -10.85 -6.97
CA ILE A 357 9.50 -11.27 -6.21
C ILE A 357 8.53 -11.92 -7.20
N GLU A 358 8.09 -13.12 -6.90
CA GLU A 358 7.29 -13.92 -7.81
C GLU A 358 6.23 -14.77 -7.09
N ASN A 359 5.31 -15.38 -7.85
CA ASN A 359 4.30 -16.31 -7.36
C ASN A 359 3.41 -15.77 -6.23
N GLY A 360 3.21 -14.45 -6.18
CA GLY A 360 2.45 -13.80 -5.12
C GLY A 360 3.16 -13.72 -3.77
N ALA A 361 4.46 -13.99 -3.73
CA ALA A 361 5.27 -13.84 -2.52
C ALA A 361 5.35 -12.39 -2.06
N THR A 362 5.67 -12.21 -0.77
CA THR A 362 5.61 -10.90 -0.12
C THR A 362 6.97 -10.47 0.41
N LEU A 363 7.41 -9.29 0.00
CA LEU A 363 8.39 -8.50 0.72
C LEU A 363 7.66 -7.59 1.71
N ARG A 364 7.87 -7.83 3.01
CA ARG A 364 7.30 -6.99 4.08
C ARG A 364 8.39 -6.14 4.71
N THR A 365 8.09 -4.87 4.99
CA THR A 365 9.01 -3.99 5.71
C THR A 365 8.43 -3.61 7.06
N ALA A 366 9.17 -3.87 8.14
CA ALA A 366 8.74 -3.55 9.51
C ALA A 366 8.98 -2.09 9.90
N ALA A 367 9.81 -1.37 9.16
CA ALA A 367 10.17 0.04 9.36
C ALA A 367 10.06 0.83 8.06
N ALA A 368 10.23 2.14 8.12
CA ALA A 368 10.44 2.96 6.94
C ALA A 368 11.78 2.60 6.28
N VAL A 369 11.77 2.34 4.98
CA VAL A 369 12.95 1.91 4.23
C VAL A 369 13.11 2.69 2.94
N THR A 370 14.37 2.83 2.51
CA THR A 370 14.72 3.29 1.18
C THR A 370 15.58 2.23 0.51
N THR A 371 15.30 1.91 -0.74
CA THR A 371 16.12 0.98 -1.52
C THR A 371 16.59 1.59 -2.82
N ASN A 372 17.87 1.31 -3.13
CA ASN A 372 18.48 1.61 -4.43
C ASN A 372 18.65 0.35 -5.29
N SER A 373 18.10 -0.77 -4.88
CA SER A 373 18.09 -2.01 -5.66
C SER A 373 16.88 -2.05 -6.60
N PRO A 374 17.05 -2.42 -7.87
CA PRO A 374 15.93 -2.72 -8.75
C PRO A 374 15.10 -3.89 -8.22
N ILE A 375 13.78 -3.81 -8.39
CA ILE A 375 12.85 -4.88 -8.01
C ILE A 375 12.14 -5.35 -9.27
N LYS A 376 12.22 -6.66 -9.52
CA LYS A 376 11.54 -7.33 -10.63
C LYS A 376 10.42 -8.22 -10.12
N PHE A 377 9.25 -8.11 -10.70
CA PHE A 377 8.10 -8.95 -10.43
C PHE A 377 7.96 -9.96 -11.55
N GLU A 378 8.24 -11.22 -11.26
CA GLU A 378 8.13 -12.32 -12.22
C GLU A 378 6.82 -13.08 -12.05
N THR A 379 6.50 -13.93 -13.01
CA THR A 379 5.27 -14.74 -13.11
C THR A 379 3.98 -13.90 -13.25
N GLU A 380 2.90 -14.51 -13.67
CA GLU A 380 1.58 -13.83 -13.80
C GLU A 380 0.99 -13.42 -12.46
N ALA A 381 1.28 -14.19 -11.40
CA ALA A 381 0.86 -13.85 -10.05
C ALA A 381 1.59 -12.64 -9.47
N GLY A 382 2.74 -12.26 -10.06
CA GLY A 382 3.55 -11.12 -9.62
C GLY A 382 4.07 -11.27 -8.19
N GLY A 383 4.20 -10.15 -7.49
CA GLY A 383 4.67 -10.11 -6.11
C GLY A 383 4.07 -8.97 -5.30
N ILE A 384 4.23 -9.03 -4.00
CA ILE A 384 3.62 -8.11 -3.04
C ILE A 384 4.71 -7.31 -2.33
N ILE A 385 4.56 -5.99 -2.29
CA ILE A 385 5.23 -5.10 -1.35
C ILE A 385 4.21 -4.76 -0.25
N GLU A 386 4.46 -5.22 0.95
CA GLU A 386 3.64 -4.93 2.12
C GLU A 386 4.41 -4.03 3.08
N ASN A 387 4.04 -2.76 3.12
CA ASN A 387 4.70 -1.75 3.93
C ASN A 387 3.72 -1.00 4.82
N PRO A 388 3.76 -1.20 6.15
CA PRO A 388 2.99 -0.38 7.09
C PRO A 388 3.55 1.04 7.25
N ASN A 389 4.83 1.25 6.96
CA ASN A 389 5.55 2.53 6.97
C ASN A 389 5.97 2.92 5.54
N ASP A 390 6.66 4.03 5.37
CA ASP A 390 7.11 4.49 4.06
C ASP A 390 8.16 3.55 3.45
N PHE A 391 7.97 3.23 2.17
CA PHE A 391 8.90 2.47 1.34
C PHE A 391 9.29 3.32 0.13
N THR A 392 10.52 3.79 0.07
CA THR A 392 11.04 4.57 -1.06
C THR A 392 11.81 3.67 -2.01
N ALA A 393 11.35 3.56 -3.24
CA ALA A 393 12.01 2.86 -4.33
C ALA A 393 12.70 3.86 -5.27
N ASN A 394 14.03 3.93 -5.18
CA ASN A 394 14.84 4.86 -5.99
C ASN A 394 15.27 4.28 -7.35
N LYS A 395 15.02 3.00 -7.59
CA LYS A 395 15.37 2.31 -8.84
C LYS A 395 14.12 1.67 -9.46
N THR A 396 14.33 1.04 -10.61
CA THR A 396 13.29 0.48 -11.46
C THR A 396 12.46 -0.58 -10.76
N LEU A 397 11.15 -0.44 -10.86
CA LEU A 397 10.20 -1.54 -10.73
C LEU A 397 9.89 -2.09 -12.11
N SER A 398 9.99 -3.41 -12.30
CA SER A 398 9.82 -4.03 -13.62
C SER A 398 9.05 -5.35 -13.54
N GLY A 399 8.61 -5.87 -14.70
CA GLY A 399 7.97 -7.18 -14.80
C GLY A 399 6.45 -7.14 -14.93
N THR A 400 5.79 -8.15 -14.39
CA THR A 400 4.36 -8.41 -14.64
C THR A 400 3.44 -7.57 -13.75
N VAL A 401 3.29 -7.95 -12.48
CA VAL A 401 2.34 -7.32 -11.55
C VAL A 401 2.98 -7.11 -10.18
N ALA A 402 2.88 -5.90 -9.66
CA ALA A 402 3.20 -5.56 -8.28
C ALA A 402 1.93 -5.23 -7.50
N TYR A 403 1.78 -5.81 -6.31
CA TYR A 403 0.71 -5.47 -5.37
C TYR A 403 1.26 -4.63 -4.23
N LYS A 404 0.71 -3.44 -4.04
CA LYS A 404 0.99 -2.60 -2.88
C LYS A 404 -0.03 -2.88 -1.79
N LYS A 405 0.43 -3.39 -0.64
CA LYS A 405 -0.36 -3.64 0.58
C LYS A 405 0.21 -2.88 1.77
N GLY A 406 -0.51 -2.90 2.88
CA GLY A 406 -0.12 -2.17 4.10
C GLY A 406 -0.48 -0.68 4.04
N GLY A 407 -0.59 -0.04 5.21
CA GLY A 407 -1.09 1.33 5.35
C GLY A 407 -0.09 2.44 4.99
N GLY A 408 1.20 2.12 4.86
CA GLY A 408 2.26 3.08 4.56
C GLY A 408 2.27 3.56 3.11
N THR A 409 3.21 4.46 2.80
CA THR A 409 3.38 5.01 1.45
C THR A 409 4.45 4.24 0.68
N LEU A 410 4.14 3.80 -0.53
CA LEU A 410 5.12 3.39 -1.53
C LEU A 410 5.49 4.62 -2.38
N ILE A 411 6.71 5.11 -2.23
CA ILE A 411 7.23 6.29 -2.92
C ILE A 411 8.07 5.83 -4.11
N LEU A 412 7.68 6.22 -5.31
CA LEU A 412 8.34 5.89 -6.57
C LEU A 412 9.06 7.14 -7.08
N THR A 413 10.39 7.11 -7.09
CA THR A 413 11.22 8.27 -7.50
C THR A 413 11.88 8.09 -8.87
N ASN A 414 11.87 6.86 -9.40
CA ASN A 414 12.56 6.54 -10.66
C ASN A 414 11.63 6.56 -11.87
N ASN A 415 12.10 7.17 -12.96
CA ASN A 415 11.37 7.34 -14.22
C ASN A 415 11.41 6.12 -15.15
N ASN A 416 12.23 5.11 -14.85
CA ASN A 416 12.50 3.98 -15.75
C ASN A 416 11.74 2.71 -15.32
N THR A 417 10.48 2.82 -14.96
CA THR A 417 9.70 1.63 -14.64
C THR A 417 9.20 0.93 -15.91
N SER A 418 9.33 -0.38 -15.94
CA SER A 418 8.79 -1.24 -16.99
C SER A 418 7.80 -2.27 -16.44
N LEU A 419 7.10 -1.91 -15.39
CA LEU A 419 6.06 -2.72 -14.78
C LEU A 419 4.79 -2.71 -15.65
N ASN A 420 4.21 -3.88 -15.92
CA ASN A 420 2.98 -3.95 -16.70
C ASN A 420 1.77 -3.46 -15.88
N LYS A 421 1.68 -3.88 -14.60
CA LYS A 421 0.54 -3.54 -13.75
C LYS A 421 0.97 -3.30 -12.30
N LEU A 422 0.47 -2.21 -11.72
CA LEU A 422 0.56 -1.93 -10.29
C LEU A 422 -0.84 -1.99 -9.68
N VAL A 423 -1.04 -2.85 -8.68
CA VAL A 423 -2.31 -2.98 -7.97
C VAL A 423 -2.20 -2.35 -6.60
N VAL A 424 -2.95 -1.29 -6.35
CA VAL A 424 -2.99 -0.59 -5.06
C VAL A 424 -4.14 -1.17 -4.24
N VAL A 425 -3.81 -2.02 -3.28
CA VAL A 425 -4.80 -2.68 -2.42
C VAL A 425 -5.10 -1.83 -1.18
N ALA A 426 -4.06 -1.23 -0.59
CA ALA A 426 -4.17 -0.40 0.60
C ALA A 426 -2.99 0.57 0.73
N GLY A 427 -3.14 1.61 1.58
CA GLY A 427 -2.15 2.65 1.81
C GLY A 427 -2.03 3.62 0.64
N THR A 428 -0.87 4.22 0.47
CA THR A 428 -0.64 5.22 -0.56
C THR A 428 0.46 4.78 -1.52
N VAL A 429 0.26 5.02 -2.81
CA VAL A 429 1.34 5.08 -3.80
C VAL A 429 1.57 6.55 -4.14
N LYS A 430 2.78 7.03 -3.91
CA LYS A 430 3.21 8.40 -4.26
C LYS A 430 4.14 8.34 -5.46
N ASN A 431 3.65 8.77 -6.60
CA ASN A 431 4.41 8.86 -7.83
C ASN A 431 5.15 10.21 -7.86
N GLN A 432 6.46 10.18 -7.63
CA GLN A 432 7.34 11.35 -7.74
C GLN A 432 8.11 11.38 -9.06
N ALA A 433 8.01 10.31 -9.84
CA ALA A 433 8.60 10.23 -11.16
C ALA A 433 7.79 11.05 -12.19
N ILE A 434 8.47 11.55 -13.20
CA ILE A 434 7.83 12.27 -14.30
C ILE A 434 7.11 11.30 -15.25
N THR A 435 7.48 10.04 -15.23
CA THR A 435 6.92 8.97 -16.07
C THR A 435 6.41 7.78 -15.24
N ILE A 436 5.53 7.07 -15.85
CA ILE A 436 4.60 6.06 -15.41
C ILE A 436 5.22 4.95 -14.55
N PRO A 437 4.68 4.67 -13.35
CA PRO A 437 5.12 3.54 -12.52
C PRO A 437 4.71 2.17 -13.11
N ALA A 438 3.75 2.14 -14.01
CA ALA A 438 3.25 0.94 -14.69
C ALA A 438 2.45 1.34 -15.94
N LYS A 439 2.29 0.43 -16.91
CA LYS A 439 1.39 0.65 -18.05
C LYS A 439 -0.05 0.84 -17.59
N MET A 440 -0.42 0.19 -16.48
CA MET A 440 -1.74 0.24 -15.87
C MET A 440 -1.62 0.26 -14.34
N VAL A 441 -2.39 1.12 -13.69
CA VAL A 441 -2.60 1.09 -12.23
C VAL A 441 -4.03 0.64 -11.95
N GLU A 442 -4.17 -0.44 -11.21
CA GLU A 442 -5.46 -0.90 -10.70
C GLU A 442 -5.65 -0.50 -9.25
N LEU A 443 -6.72 0.18 -8.96
CA LEU A 443 -7.07 0.62 -7.62
C LEU A 443 -8.12 -0.33 -7.03
N GLN A 444 -7.71 -1.11 -6.04
CA GLN A 444 -8.59 -1.97 -5.24
C GLN A 444 -8.90 -1.37 -3.87
N GLY A 445 -8.32 -0.20 -3.58
CA GLY A 445 -8.40 0.58 -2.35
C GLY A 445 -7.24 1.56 -2.29
N GLY A 446 -7.08 2.23 -1.15
CA GLY A 446 -5.95 3.13 -0.93
C GLY A 446 -5.95 4.39 -1.80
N THR A 447 -4.79 5.01 -1.87
CA THR A 447 -4.60 6.31 -2.50
C THR A 447 -3.48 6.27 -3.53
N LEU A 448 -3.71 6.85 -4.70
CA LEU A 448 -2.68 7.16 -5.69
C LEU A 448 -2.44 8.67 -5.65
N THR A 449 -1.20 9.09 -5.47
CA THR A 449 -0.82 10.52 -5.41
C THR A 449 0.18 10.82 -6.51
N GLU A 450 -0.13 11.82 -7.33
CA GLU A 450 0.72 12.28 -8.43
C GLU A 450 1.50 13.53 -8.05
N SER A 451 2.70 13.66 -8.60
CA SER A 451 3.52 14.87 -8.47
C SER A 451 3.62 15.66 -9.79
N SER A 452 3.12 15.10 -10.88
CA SER A 452 3.16 15.69 -12.23
C SER A 452 2.01 15.18 -13.10
N SER A 453 1.91 15.69 -14.32
CA SER A 453 0.97 15.25 -15.35
C SER A 453 1.20 13.78 -15.73
N THR A 454 0.11 13.02 -15.92
CA THR A 454 0.18 11.59 -16.25
C THR A 454 -0.80 11.20 -17.35
N SER A 455 -0.54 10.03 -17.99
CA SER A 455 -1.34 9.54 -19.12
C SER A 455 -1.55 8.02 -19.16
N TYR A 456 -1.07 7.28 -18.15
CA TYR A 456 -1.24 5.83 -18.09
C TYR A 456 -2.69 5.40 -17.77
N ALA A 457 -2.99 4.11 -17.98
CA ALA A 457 -4.31 3.59 -17.68
C ALA A 457 -4.54 3.43 -16.17
N ILE A 458 -5.71 3.82 -15.69
CA ILE A 458 -6.18 3.61 -14.32
C ILE A 458 -7.46 2.77 -14.38
N SER A 459 -7.54 1.75 -13.55
CA SER A 459 -8.75 0.94 -13.38
C SER A 459 -9.16 0.91 -11.91
N VAL A 460 -10.46 1.00 -11.62
CA VAL A 460 -10.98 0.88 -10.26
C VAL A 460 -11.81 -0.38 -10.14
N ALA A 461 -11.41 -1.29 -9.28
CA ALA A 461 -12.05 -2.59 -9.14
C ALA A 461 -13.49 -2.46 -8.63
N LYS A 462 -14.37 -3.34 -9.11
CA LYS A 462 -15.78 -3.39 -8.73
C LYS A 462 -15.97 -3.48 -7.21
N GLY A 463 -16.86 -2.65 -6.67
CA GLY A 463 -17.17 -2.62 -5.24
C GLY A 463 -16.04 -2.06 -4.35
N LYS A 464 -14.97 -1.54 -4.95
CA LYS A 464 -13.86 -0.91 -4.23
C LYS A 464 -13.94 0.61 -4.30
N SER A 465 -13.35 1.26 -3.30
CA SER A 465 -13.24 2.72 -3.25
C SER A 465 -11.77 3.11 -3.12
N ALA A 466 -11.35 4.04 -3.95
CA ALA A 466 -9.98 4.54 -3.97
C ALA A 466 -9.95 6.06 -4.14
N THR A 467 -8.81 6.66 -3.80
CA THR A 467 -8.56 8.09 -3.98
C THR A 467 -7.43 8.31 -4.98
N TRP A 468 -7.61 9.27 -5.85
CA TRP A 468 -6.57 9.74 -6.78
C TRP A 468 -6.29 11.22 -6.50
N ASN A 469 -5.14 11.50 -5.89
CA ASN A 469 -4.69 12.84 -5.58
C ASN A 469 -3.88 13.39 -6.76
N LEU A 470 -4.33 14.48 -7.30
CA LEU A 470 -3.69 15.17 -8.42
C LEU A 470 -2.73 16.25 -7.90
N ALA A 471 -1.69 16.56 -8.67
CA ALA A 471 -0.83 17.69 -8.39
C ALA A 471 -1.41 18.98 -8.96
N GLU A 472 -1.09 20.11 -8.34
CA GLU A 472 -1.46 21.45 -8.83
C GLU A 472 -0.89 21.72 -10.21
N ARG A 473 -1.66 22.46 -11.03
CA ARG A 473 -1.22 23.01 -12.35
C ARG A 473 -0.79 21.96 -13.38
N ASN A 474 -1.33 20.74 -13.25
CA ASN A 474 -1.02 19.63 -14.14
C ASN A 474 -2.20 19.22 -15.02
N SER A 475 -1.91 18.49 -16.08
CA SER A 475 -2.91 17.92 -16.99
C SER A 475 -2.87 16.41 -16.95
N TYR A 476 -4.02 15.79 -16.81
CA TYR A 476 -4.19 14.36 -16.69
C TYR A 476 -5.00 13.83 -17.87
N THR A 477 -4.36 12.97 -18.69
CA THR A 477 -4.97 12.38 -19.90
C THR A 477 -5.18 10.88 -19.79
N ASN A 478 -5.18 10.36 -18.58
CA ASN A 478 -5.32 8.96 -18.26
C ASN A 478 -6.60 8.35 -18.87
N LYS A 479 -6.53 7.10 -19.32
CA LYS A 479 -7.73 6.29 -19.58
C LYS A 479 -8.19 5.70 -18.25
N ILE A 480 -9.42 6.02 -17.81
CA ILE A 480 -10.01 5.52 -16.58
C ILE A 480 -11.10 4.50 -16.91
N THR A 481 -11.04 3.32 -16.30
CA THR A 481 -11.97 2.20 -16.49
C THR A 481 -12.35 1.56 -15.16
N GLY A 482 -13.31 0.64 -15.19
CA GLY A 482 -13.75 -0.13 -14.02
C GLY A 482 -15.10 0.30 -13.46
N GLU A 483 -15.53 -0.36 -12.39
CA GLU A 483 -16.88 -0.26 -11.82
C GLU A 483 -16.87 0.21 -10.35
N GLY A 484 -15.72 0.53 -9.78
CA GLY A 484 -15.56 0.98 -8.38
C GLY A 484 -15.85 2.47 -8.20
N THR A 485 -15.58 2.97 -6.99
CA THR A 485 -15.70 4.40 -6.67
C THR A 485 -14.32 5.05 -6.72
N LEU A 486 -14.15 6.08 -7.51
CA LEU A 486 -12.93 6.88 -7.60
C LEU A 486 -13.18 8.29 -7.07
N SER A 487 -12.59 8.61 -5.93
CA SER A 487 -12.49 9.98 -5.44
C SER A 487 -11.33 10.68 -6.12
N ILE A 488 -11.57 11.76 -6.83
CA ILE A 488 -10.52 12.56 -7.49
C ILE A 488 -10.31 13.83 -6.69
N TYR A 489 -9.18 13.97 -6.05
CA TYR A 489 -8.83 15.13 -5.24
C TYR A 489 -7.97 16.10 -6.06
N CYS A 490 -8.49 17.31 -6.26
CA CYS A 490 -7.76 18.41 -6.90
C CYS A 490 -7.32 19.41 -5.82
N PRO A 491 -6.01 19.60 -5.59
CA PRO A 491 -5.54 20.58 -4.62
C PRO A 491 -5.79 22.01 -5.10
N LEU A 492 -5.83 22.96 -4.18
CA LEU A 492 -5.82 24.38 -4.50
C LEU A 492 -4.42 24.84 -4.94
N VAL A 493 -4.40 25.78 -5.86
CA VAL A 493 -3.21 26.58 -6.11
C VAL A 493 -3.00 27.51 -4.91
N SER A 494 -1.88 27.39 -4.24
CA SER A 494 -1.49 28.28 -3.13
C SER A 494 -1.44 29.73 -3.61
N GLY A 495 -2.18 30.64 -2.96
CA GLY A 495 -2.04 32.09 -3.12
C GLY A 495 -3.20 32.87 -3.72
N GLY A 496 -4.40 32.29 -3.86
CA GLY A 496 -5.54 33.08 -4.34
C GLY A 496 -6.89 32.46 -4.03
N SER A 497 -7.70 33.14 -3.26
CA SER A 497 -9.08 32.72 -2.88
C SER A 497 -10.07 32.69 -4.06
N TRP A 498 -9.66 33.01 -5.26
CA TRP A 498 -10.51 33.16 -6.44
C TRP A 498 -9.96 32.54 -7.73
N MET A 499 -8.85 31.81 -7.65
CA MET A 499 -8.32 31.08 -8.80
C MET A 499 -8.86 29.65 -8.80
N ALA A 500 -9.61 29.29 -9.82
CA ALA A 500 -9.93 27.91 -10.12
C ALA A 500 -8.64 27.07 -10.17
N PRO A 501 -8.62 25.85 -9.66
CA PRO A 501 -7.44 25.00 -9.77
C PRO A 501 -7.07 24.84 -11.24
N ARG A 502 -5.84 25.17 -11.59
CA ARG A 502 -5.32 24.98 -12.94
C ARG A 502 -4.98 23.54 -13.27
N THR A 503 -5.58 22.61 -12.55
CA THR A 503 -5.45 21.18 -12.80
C THR A 503 -6.53 20.76 -13.80
N HIS A 504 -6.10 20.19 -14.92
CA HIS A 504 -6.98 19.82 -16.02
C HIS A 504 -7.21 18.31 -16.04
N VAL A 505 -8.44 17.90 -15.73
CA VAL A 505 -8.86 16.50 -15.84
C VAL A 505 -9.34 16.23 -17.27
N LYS A 506 -8.38 15.85 -18.14
CA LYS A 506 -8.60 15.54 -19.57
C LYS A 506 -8.77 14.03 -19.82
N CYS A 507 -9.05 13.28 -18.79
CA CYS A 507 -9.09 11.82 -18.81
C CYS A 507 -10.18 11.28 -19.74
N ASN A 508 -9.87 10.18 -20.43
CA ASN A 508 -10.88 9.40 -21.11
C ASN A 508 -11.57 8.46 -20.12
N MET A 509 -12.81 8.77 -19.77
CA MET A 509 -13.65 8.02 -18.83
C MET A 509 -14.88 7.40 -19.48
N SER A 510 -14.94 7.33 -20.83
CA SER A 510 -16.09 6.83 -21.55
C SER A 510 -16.43 5.36 -21.24
N GLU A 511 -15.44 4.58 -20.84
CA GLU A 511 -15.57 3.16 -20.47
C GLU A 511 -15.71 2.93 -18.95
N PHE A 512 -15.73 3.99 -18.16
CA PHE A 512 -15.88 3.88 -16.71
C PHE A 512 -17.36 3.71 -16.35
N GLU A 513 -17.68 2.68 -15.56
CA GLU A 513 -19.06 2.33 -15.18
C GLU A 513 -19.33 2.53 -13.68
N GLY A 514 -18.31 2.97 -12.93
CA GLY A 514 -18.38 3.20 -11.49
C GLY A 514 -18.88 4.59 -11.09
N THR A 515 -18.44 5.04 -9.92
CA THR A 515 -18.78 6.36 -9.38
C THR A 515 -17.53 7.25 -9.32
N ILE A 516 -17.59 8.43 -9.91
CA ILE A 516 -16.62 9.50 -9.73
C ILE A 516 -17.10 10.42 -8.62
N LYS A 517 -16.23 10.66 -7.62
CA LYS A 517 -16.44 11.62 -6.55
C LYS A 517 -15.40 12.73 -6.63
N PRO A 518 -15.71 13.90 -7.19
CA PRO A 518 -14.81 15.03 -7.15
C PRO A 518 -14.61 15.49 -5.70
N GLN A 519 -13.38 15.83 -5.35
CA GLN A 519 -13.02 16.34 -4.01
C GLN A 519 -12.08 17.53 -4.15
N MET A 520 -12.27 18.52 -3.29
CA MET A 520 -11.43 19.71 -3.21
C MET A 520 -11.31 20.17 -1.76
N PRO A 521 -10.23 20.90 -1.39
CA PRO A 521 -9.99 21.33 0.00
C PRO A 521 -11.07 22.25 0.55
N TYR A 522 -11.74 23.01 -0.32
CA TYR A 522 -12.79 23.96 0.06
C TYR A 522 -14.05 23.68 -0.73
N LYS A 523 -15.21 23.77 -0.08
CA LYS A 523 -16.51 23.45 -0.68
C LYS A 523 -16.89 24.35 -1.84
N ASP A 524 -16.42 25.59 -1.88
CA ASP A 524 -16.73 26.56 -2.93
C ASP A 524 -15.81 26.44 -4.15
N ASN A 525 -15.01 25.42 -4.23
CA ASN A 525 -14.10 25.19 -5.34
C ASN A 525 -14.78 24.53 -6.53
N ARG A 526 -14.16 24.74 -7.68
CA ARG A 526 -14.62 24.23 -8.97
C ARG A 526 -13.75 23.09 -9.46
N PHE A 527 -14.38 21.98 -9.80
CA PHE A 527 -13.74 20.83 -10.40
C PHE A 527 -13.93 20.88 -11.93
N THR A 528 -12.84 21.02 -12.68
CA THR A 528 -12.90 21.23 -14.11
C THR A 528 -12.62 19.96 -14.91
N LEU A 529 -13.59 19.56 -15.74
CA LEU A 529 -13.48 18.51 -16.74
C LEU A 529 -13.13 19.12 -18.10
N ASP A 530 -12.03 18.71 -18.69
CA ASP A 530 -11.53 19.26 -19.96
C ASP A 530 -11.32 18.17 -21.01
N ASN A 531 -12.37 17.41 -21.31
CA ASN A 531 -12.35 16.38 -22.34
C ASN A 531 -13.69 16.29 -23.08
N SER A 532 -13.69 15.61 -24.23
CA SER A 532 -14.89 15.37 -25.05
C SER A 532 -15.48 13.98 -24.87
N TYR A 533 -14.88 13.11 -24.03
CA TYR A 533 -15.31 11.72 -23.89
C TYR A 533 -16.52 11.57 -22.98
N GLY A 534 -16.63 12.40 -21.95
CA GLY A 534 -17.70 12.29 -20.96
C GLY A 534 -17.56 11.07 -20.04
N LEU A 535 -18.65 10.84 -19.32
CA LEU A 535 -18.88 9.74 -18.37
C LEU A 535 -20.21 9.03 -18.67
N PRO A 536 -20.48 8.60 -19.91
CA PRO A 536 -21.84 8.21 -20.31
C PRO A 536 -22.37 6.99 -19.55
N LYS A 537 -21.51 6.16 -19.00
CA LYS A 537 -21.86 4.94 -18.26
C LYS A 537 -21.77 5.12 -16.74
N ALA A 538 -21.10 6.16 -16.26
CA ALA A 538 -20.75 6.34 -14.87
C ALA A 538 -21.75 7.21 -14.10
N THR A 539 -21.66 7.09 -12.76
CA THR A 539 -22.29 8.01 -11.84
C THR A 539 -21.27 9.09 -11.45
N MET A 540 -21.70 10.35 -11.42
CA MET A 540 -20.97 11.44 -10.79
C MET A 540 -21.67 11.84 -9.49
N ASP A 541 -20.99 11.69 -8.37
CA ASP A 541 -21.50 12.01 -7.04
C ASP A 541 -20.88 13.33 -6.56
N ILE A 542 -21.63 14.43 -6.70
CA ILE A 542 -21.11 15.79 -6.46
C ILE A 542 -21.45 16.21 -5.03
N PRO A 543 -20.44 16.41 -4.17
CA PRO A 543 -20.66 16.85 -2.78
C PRO A 543 -21.35 18.22 -2.69
N GLU A 544 -21.94 18.49 -1.54
CA GLU A 544 -22.53 19.78 -1.21
C GLU A 544 -21.53 20.94 -1.35
N GLY A 545 -21.95 22.05 -1.92
CA GLY A 545 -21.15 23.24 -2.13
C GLY A 545 -20.12 23.14 -3.25
N MET A 546 -19.98 21.99 -3.90
CA MET A 546 -19.06 21.81 -5.02
C MET A 546 -19.76 22.04 -6.35
N GLU A 547 -19.08 22.73 -7.27
CA GLU A 547 -19.48 22.89 -8.65
C GLU A 547 -18.54 22.13 -9.59
N VAL A 548 -19.08 21.25 -10.42
CA VAL A 548 -18.35 20.60 -11.51
C VAL A 548 -18.55 21.42 -12.79
N GLN A 549 -17.44 21.78 -13.42
CA GLN A 549 -17.41 22.56 -14.65
C GLN A 549 -16.90 21.75 -15.83
N ASN A 550 -17.35 22.10 -17.03
CA ASN A 550 -16.76 21.62 -18.26
C ASN A 550 -16.28 22.80 -19.14
N THR A 551 -15.22 22.60 -19.91
CA THR A 551 -14.55 23.65 -20.67
C THR A 551 -15.22 23.98 -22.01
N GLY A 552 -16.53 24.34 -22.00
CA GLY A 552 -17.26 24.78 -23.22
C GLY A 552 -17.59 23.67 -24.21
N LYS A 553 -17.62 22.41 -23.77
CA LYS A 553 -17.93 21.25 -24.61
C LYS A 553 -19.23 20.59 -24.16
N VAL A 554 -19.72 19.69 -24.99
CA VAL A 554 -20.81 18.77 -24.63
C VAL A 554 -20.22 17.64 -23.79
N PHE A 555 -20.72 17.46 -22.58
CA PHE A 555 -20.25 16.43 -21.67
C PHE A 555 -21.39 15.51 -21.22
N ALA A 556 -21.29 14.23 -21.49
CA ALA A 556 -22.29 13.24 -21.12
C ALA A 556 -21.97 12.59 -19.76
N ILE A 557 -22.99 12.40 -18.92
CA ILE A 557 -22.92 11.70 -17.62
C ILE A 557 -24.09 10.73 -17.55
N GLY A 558 -23.81 9.47 -17.22
CA GLY A 558 -24.86 8.45 -17.10
C GLY A 558 -25.82 8.74 -15.94
N LYS A 559 -25.29 9.13 -14.78
CA LYS A 559 -26.09 9.46 -13.61
C LYS A 559 -25.40 10.53 -12.76
N VAL A 560 -26.17 11.46 -12.20
CA VAL A 560 -25.65 12.45 -11.23
C VAL A 560 -26.33 12.24 -9.89
N THR A 561 -25.57 12.25 -8.81
CA THR A 561 -26.03 12.17 -7.42
C THR A 561 -25.37 13.26 -6.57
N GLY A 562 -25.73 13.31 -5.29
CA GLY A 562 -25.25 14.36 -4.39
C GLY A 562 -26.08 15.64 -4.48
N THR A 563 -25.62 16.69 -3.82
CA THR A 563 -26.32 17.99 -3.71
C THR A 563 -25.55 19.15 -4.35
N GLY A 564 -24.37 18.87 -4.91
CA GLY A 564 -23.56 19.86 -5.61
C GLY A 564 -24.12 20.24 -6.98
N ALA A 565 -23.36 21.03 -7.72
CA ALA A 565 -23.84 21.67 -8.95
C ALA A 565 -23.07 21.20 -10.20
N LEU A 566 -23.78 21.16 -11.33
CA LEU A 566 -23.21 21.15 -12.69
C LEU A 566 -23.22 22.61 -13.19
N GLY A 567 -22.02 23.16 -13.37
CA GLY A 567 -21.85 24.57 -13.74
C GLY A 567 -21.28 24.75 -15.13
N GLY A 568 -21.17 26.00 -15.51
CA GLY A 568 -20.51 26.43 -16.72
C GLY A 568 -19.09 26.91 -16.46
N LEU A 569 -18.26 26.98 -17.48
CA LEU A 569 -16.95 27.58 -17.39
C LEU A 569 -17.09 29.11 -17.19
N VAL A 570 -16.48 29.61 -16.13
CA VAL A 570 -16.14 31.05 -16.06
C VAL A 570 -14.70 31.17 -16.53
N ASP A 571 -14.51 31.67 -17.76
CA ASP A 571 -13.14 31.93 -18.23
C ASP A 571 -12.59 33.18 -17.52
N PHE A 572 -11.51 32.96 -16.76
CA PHE A 572 -10.79 34.06 -16.12
C PHE A 572 -9.82 34.69 -17.11
N GLY A 573 -10.29 35.59 -17.91
CA GLY A 573 -9.49 36.58 -18.62
C GLY A 573 -9.53 36.63 -20.14
N ASN A 574 -10.17 35.68 -20.86
CA ASN A 574 -10.22 35.66 -22.31
C ASN A 574 -11.61 35.82 -22.94
N GLY A 575 -12.66 36.04 -22.16
CA GLY A 575 -13.99 36.34 -22.66
C GLY A 575 -14.62 35.28 -23.56
N VAL A 576 -14.30 34.02 -23.38
CA VAL A 576 -14.93 32.95 -24.14
C VAL A 576 -16.35 32.73 -23.62
N SER A 577 -17.30 33.30 -24.26
CA SER A 577 -18.75 33.03 -24.13
C SER A 577 -19.08 31.68 -24.77
N GLY A 578 -18.49 30.59 -24.25
CA GLY A 578 -18.81 29.24 -24.73
C GLY A 578 -20.10 28.73 -24.11
N TYR A 579 -20.97 28.15 -24.94
CA TYR A 579 -22.12 27.40 -24.47
C TYR A 579 -21.65 26.07 -23.91
N ASN A 580 -22.03 25.77 -22.69
CA ASN A 580 -21.78 24.51 -22.01
C ASN A 580 -23.00 23.63 -22.10
N THR A 581 -22.83 22.36 -22.38
CA THR A 581 -23.97 21.42 -22.43
C THR A 581 -23.67 20.20 -21.57
N TRP A 582 -24.48 19.98 -20.58
CA TRP A 582 -24.49 18.74 -19.80
C TRP A 582 -25.55 17.81 -20.34
N LYS A 583 -25.16 16.63 -20.82
CA LYS A 583 -26.05 15.51 -21.18
C LYS A 583 -26.10 14.55 -20.01
N VAL A 584 -27.27 14.39 -19.37
CA VAL A 584 -27.38 13.60 -18.15
C VAL A 584 -28.52 12.61 -18.25
N GLY A 585 -28.24 11.36 -17.96
CA GLY A 585 -29.22 10.30 -17.83
C GLY A 585 -28.76 8.95 -18.35
N ASN A 586 -29.43 7.94 -17.88
CA ASN A 586 -29.32 6.54 -18.30
C ASN A 586 -30.71 5.87 -18.23
N GLU A 587 -30.76 4.56 -18.17
CA GLU A 587 -32.02 3.79 -18.13
C GLU A 587 -32.69 3.77 -16.74
N THR A 588 -31.99 4.20 -15.68
CA THR A 588 -32.49 4.12 -14.29
C THR A 588 -33.26 5.35 -13.89
N ASN A 589 -34.26 5.12 -13.03
CA ASN A 589 -35.01 6.22 -12.40
C ASN A 589 -34.28 6.68 -11.16
N TYR A 590 -34.05 8.02 -11.04
CA TYR A 590 -33.40 8.57 -9.86
C TYR A 590 -33.82 10.01 -9.60
N ARG A 591 -33.59 10.48 -8.38
CA ARG A 591 -33.73 11.85 -7.96
C ARG A 591 -32.34 12.47 -7.78
N TRP A 592 -32.14 13.67 -8.31
CA TRP A 592 -30.94 14.45 -8.08
C TRP A 592 -31.31 15.72 -7.30
N SER A 593 -30.67 15.89 -6.11
CA SER A 593 -30.90 17.02 -5.22
C SER A 593 -29.91 18.16 -5.43
N GLY A 594 -29.01 18.06 -6.39
CA GLY A 594 -28.15 19.14 -6.87
C GLY A 594 -28.84 20.00 -7.94
N LYS A 595 -28.09 20.94 -8.48
CA LYS A 595 -28.59 21.93 -9.43
C LYS A 595 -27.71 22.08 -10.67
N VAL A 596 -28.29 22.65 -11.73
CA VAL A 596 -27.57 23.18 -12.88
C VAL A 596 -27.44 24.68 -12.73
N THR A 597 -26.24 25.23 -12.90
CA THR A 597 -25.94 26.63 -12.68
C THR A 597 -25.17 27.28 -13.84
N GLY A 598 -25.13 28.58 -13.86
CA GLY A 598 -24.24 29.38 -14.71
C GLY A 598 -24.82 29.87 -16.00
N THR A 599 -24.25 30.99 -16.46
CA THR A 599 -24.65 31.66 -17.70
C THR A 599 -24.33 30.76 -18.89
N ASN A 600 -25.25 30.65 -19.83
CA ASN A 600 -25.13 29.82 -21.05
C ASN A 600 -24.93 28.31 -20.81
N THR A 601 -25.19 27.83 -19.60
CA THR A 601 -25.16 26.41 -19.30
C THR A 601 -26.44 25.72 -19.72
N ALA A 602 -26.36 24.84 -20.70
CA ALA A 602 -27.50 24.06 -21.20
C ALA A 602 -27.53 22.67 -20.52
N PHE A 603 -28.72 22.13 -20.39
CA PHE A 603 -28.95 20.79 -19.86
C PHE A 603 -29.76 19.95 -20.85
N VAL A 604 -29.33 18.74 -21.08
CA VAL A 604 -30.02 17.75 -21.92
C VAL A 604 -30.23 16.47 -21.12
N LYS A 605 -31.47 16.14 -20.82
CA LYS A 605 -31.86 14.85 -20.28
C LYS A 605 -31.76 13.79 -21.39
N ILE A 606 -30.94 12.79 -21.18
CA ILE A 606 -30.74 11.63 -22.09
C ILE A 606 -31.08 10.33 -21.38
N GLY A 607 -31.15 9.21 -22.12
CA GLY A 607 -31.45 7.89 -21.57
C GLY A 607 -32.91 7.71 -21.19
N THR A 608 -33.41 6.49 -21.20
CA THR A 608 -34.85 6.19 -21.07
C THR A 608 -35.42 6.34 -19.66
N GLY A 609 -34.52 6.39 -18.64
CA GLY A 609 -34.94 6.53 -17.25
C GLY A 609 -35.48 7.91 -16.89
N LYS A 610 -36.09 7.99 -15.69
CA LYS A 610 -36.65 9.21 -15.13
C LYS A 610 -35.65 9.94 -14.26
N LEU A 611 -35.40 11.22 -14.54
CA LEU A 611 -34.68 12.14 -13.67
C LEU A 611 -35.67 13.05 -12.95
N THR A 612 -35.72 12.97 -11.63
CA THR A 612 -36.48 13.91 -10.80
C THR A 612 -35.57 15.06 -10.35
N ALA A 613 -35.88 16.30 -10.76
CA ALA A 613 -35.17 17.51 -10.33
C ALA A 613 -35.51 17.81 -8.87
N GLY A 614 -34.57 17.55 -7.96
CA GLY A 614 -34.78 17.66 -6.52
C GLY A 614 -34.44 19.02 -5.92
N ALA A 615 -33.82 19.93 -6.69
CA ALA A 615 -33.52 21.32 -6.31
C ALA A 615 -33.86 22.30 -7.43
N GLY A 616 -33.91 23.58 -7.13
CA GLY A 616 -34.08 24.62 -8.13
C GLY A 616 -32.80 24.91 -8.89
N TRP A 617 -32.87 25.03 -10.21
CA TRP A 617 -31.76 25.35 -11.10
C TRP A 617 -31.75 26.82 -11.48
N ASP A 618 -30.56 27.37 -11.71
CA ASP A 618 -30.38 28.79 -12.04
C ASP A 618 -29.60 29.03 -13.35
N ASN A 619 -29.43 28.00 -14.16
CA ASN A 619 -28.76 28.09 -15.48
C ASN A 619 -29.60 28.94 -16.46
N THR A 620 -28.92 29.66 -17.38
CA THR A 620 -29.58 30.46 -18.41
C THR A 620 -29.64 29.83 -19.79
N GLY A 621 -28.88 28.76 -19.99
CA GLY A 621 -28.94 27.97 -21.22
C GLY A 621 -30.20 27.12 -21.31
N SER A 622 -30.45 26.54 -22.50
CA SER A 622 -31.63 25.73 -22.76
C SER A 622 -31.69 24.47 -21.90
N VAL A 623 -32.93 24.02 -21.64
CA VAL A 623 -33.22 22.73 -21.04
C VAL A 623 -33.91 21.85 -22.10
N LYS A 624 -33.33 20.70 -22.42
CA LYS A 624 -33.89 19.77 -23.39
C LYS A 624 -34.16 18.42 -22.74
N VAL A 625 -35.34 17.86 -22.94
CA VAL A 625 -35.61 16.45 -22.62
C VAL A 625 -35.54 15.67 -23.96
N ALA A 626 -34.39 15.06 -24.22
CA ALA A 626 -34.16 14.34 -25.49
C ALA A 626 -34.70 12.92 -25.44
N GLU A 627 -34.62 12.29 -24.26
CA GLU A 627 -35.08 10.91 -24.04
C GLU A 627 -35.60 10.75 -22.59
N GLY A 628 -36.51 9.76 -22.42
CA GLY A 628 -37.06 9.42 -21.11
C GLY A 628 -37.83 10.55 -20.45
N GLU A 629 -37.64 10.76 -19.15
CA GLU A 629 -38.49 11.66 -18.37
C GLU A 629 -37.68 12.62 -17.52
N LEU A 630 -37.99 13.93 -17.61
CA LEU A 630 -37.61 14.96 -16.62
C LEU A 630 -38.82 15.28 -15.76
N CYS A 631 -38.72 15.01 -14.44
CA CYS A 631 -39.82 15.22 -13.51
C CYS A 631 -39.53 16.43 -12.61
N LEU A 632 -40.43 17.38 -12.64
CA LEU A 632 -40.42 18.59 -11.80
C LEU A 632 -40.89 18.28 -10.37
N THR A 633 -40.40 19.02 -9.42
CA THR A 633 -40.82 18.93 -8.01
C THR A 633 -41.33 20.26 -7.51
N SER A 634 -42.33 20.23 -6.63
CA SER A 634 -42.93 21.43 -6.06
C SER A 634 -41.86 22.31 -5.39
N GLY A 635 -41.92 23.62 -5.64
CA GLY A 635 -40.99 24.60 -5.11
C GLY A 635 -39.71 24.81 -5.93
N ASN A 636 -39.46 24.01 -6.99
CA ASN A 636 -38.24 24.07 -7.78
C ASN A 636 -38.47 24.53 -9.22
N VAL A 637 -37.52 25.27 -9.76
CA VAL A 637 -37.43 25.72 -11.15
C VAL A 637 -36.30 25.01 -11.88
N ILE A 638 -36.33 25.00 -13.20
CA ILE A 638 -35.31 24.35 -14.05
C ILE A 638 -34.60 25.38 -14.94
N GLY A 639 -34.11 26.45 -14.37
CA GLY A 639 -33.38 27.51 -15.07
C GLY A 639 -34.27 28.53 -15.75
N THR A 640 -33.69 29.37 -16.63
CA THR A 640 -34.38 30.45 -17.36
C THR A 640 -34.38 30.28 -18.86
N GLY A 641 -33.57 29.41 -19.44
CA GLY A 641 -33.52 29.14 -20.87
C GLY A 641 -34.78 28.46 -21.41
N ALA A 642 -34.91 28.39 -22.73
CA ALA A 642 -36.05 27.71 -23.37
C ALA A 642 -36.05 26.21 -23.04
N VAL A 643 -37.23 25.62 -22.85
CA VAL A 643 -37.43 24.19 -22.61
C VAL A 643 -37.94 23.51 -23.89
N THR A 644 -37.32 22.41 -24.28
CA THR A 644 -37.78 21.58 -25.39
C THR A 644 -37.89 20.13 -24.93
N VAL A 645 -39.03 19.50 -25.23
CA VAL A 645 -39.28 18.07 -25.02
C VAL A 645 -39.35 17.42 -26.38
N ASP A 646 -38.42 16.52 -26.71
CA ASP A 646 -38.39 15.84 -27.97
C ASP A 646 -39.52 14.80 -28.06
N LYS A 647 -39.80 14.33 -29.29
CA LYS A 647 -40.76 13.25 -29.55
C LYS A 647 -40.36 12.02 -28.72
N ASP A 648 -41.30 11.33 -28.14
CA ASP A 648 -41.11 10.14 -27.28
C ASP A 648 -40.40 10.40 -25.93
N ALA A 649 -40.11 11.69 -25.60
CA ALA A 649 -39.64 12.11 -24.30
C ALA A 649 -40.78 12.73 -23.47
N ARG A 650 -40.59 12.90 -22.17
CA ARG A 650 -41.62 13.36 -21.25
C ARG A 650 -41.11 14.46 -20.30
N LEU A 651 -41.88 15.52 -20.16
CA LEU A 651 -41.78 16.44 -19.05
C LEU A 651 -42.94 16.16 -18.10
N SER A 652 -42.67 15.89 -16.85
CA SER A 652 -43.68 15.53 -15.86
C SER A 652 -43.52 16.27 -14.54
N GLY A 653 -44.39 16.01 -13.58
CA GLY A 653 -44.28 16.48 -12.22
C GLY A 653 -45.24 17.67 -11.88
N VAL A 654 -44.88 18.40 -10.84
CA VAL A 654 -45.65 19.53 -10.31
C VAL A 654 -44.71 20.65 -9.85
N THR A 655 -45.14 21.89 -10.02
CA THR A 655 -44.43 23.05 -9.46
C THR A 655 -45.18 23.67 -8.26
N GLY A 656 -46.40 23.26 -8.04
CA GLY A 656 -47.27 23.85 -7.03
C GLY A 656 -47.57 25.33 -7.35
N THR A 657 -47.30 26.21 -6.41
CA THR A 657 -47.43 27.66 -6.62
C THR A 657 -46.21 28.31 -7.27
N THR A 658 -45.08 27.59 -7.33
CA THR A 658 -43.84 28.13 -7.89
C THR A 658 -43.96 28.26 -9.41
N ALA A 659 -43.72 29.44 -9.89
CA ALA A 659 -43.73 29.77 -11.31
C ALA A 659 -42.40 29.35 -11.96
N LEU A 660 -42.46 28.61 -13.08
CA LEU A 660 -41.32 28.34 -13.91
C LEU A 660 -40.78 29.65 -14.52
N THR A 661 -39.46 29.78 -14.53
CA THR A 661 -38.76 31.01 -14.98
C THR A 661 -38.25 30.92 -16.43
N ASN A 662 -38.42 29.78 -17.05
CA ASN A 662 -37.95 29.51 -18.42
C ASN A 662 -38.57 30.43 -19.45
N SER A 663 -37.85 30.78 -20.50
CA SER A 663 -38.30 31.77 -21.50
C SER A 663 -39.47 31.29 -22.36
N SER A 664 -39.52 30.01 -22.70
CA SER A 664 -40.61 29.38 -23.50
C SER A 664 -40.56 27.85 -23.34
N PHE A 665 -41.65 27.18 -23.76
CA PHE A 665 -41.77 25.73 -23.71
C PHE A 665 -42.29 25.20 -25.05
N THR A 666 -41.56 24.21 -25.60
CA THR A 666 -41.94 23.48 -26.82
C THR A 666 -42.02 21.99 -26.51
N ILE A 667 -43.18 21.39 -26.60
CA ILE A 667 -43.47 20.01 -26.26
C ILE A 667 -43.76 19.22 -27.54
N ASN A 668 -42.79 18.46 -28.02
CA ASN A 668 -42.97 17.52 -29.16
C ASN A 668 -43.29 16.10 -28.68
N GLY A 669 -43.03 15.81 -27.41
CA GLY A 669 -43.31 14.56 -26.69
C GLY A 669 -44.49 14.71 -25.73
N GLU A 670 -44.34 14.22 -24.51
CA GLU A 670 -45.42 14.23 -23.53
C GLU A 670 -45.23 15.33 -22.45
N LEU A 671 -46.30 16.00 -22.12
CA LEU A 671 -46.44 16.82 -20.92
C LEU A 671 -47.42 16.14 -19.98
N VAL A 672 -46.94 15.69 -18.79
CA VAL A 672 -47.80 15.01 -17.81
C VAL A 672 -47.75 15.77 -16.49
N VAL A 673 -48.89 16.29 -16.06
CA VAL A 673 -48.95 16.94 -14.76
C VAL A 673 -49.09 15.90 -13.65
N GLY A 674 -48.16 15.93 -12.70
CA GLY A 674 -48.06 14.94 -11.64
C GLY A 674 -46.86 14.02 -11.80
N ALA A 675 -46.46 13.37 -10.70
CA ALA A 675 -45.29 12.49 -10.69
C ALA A 675 -45.51 11.12 -11.38
N PHE A 676 -46.76 10.81 -11.69
CA PHE A 676 -47.21 9.57 -12.32
C PHE A 676 -48.20 9.88 -13.42
N ALA A 677 -48.25 9.06 -14.46
CA ALA A 677 -49.16 9.22 -15.58
C ALA A 677 -50.65 9.19 -15.18
N ASN A 678 -50.96 8.63 -14.03
CA ASN A 678 -52.32 8.55 -13.46
C ASN A 678 -52.50 9.48 -12.24
N ALA A 679 -51.65 10.50 -12.09
CA ALA A 679 -51.84 11.53 -11.06
C ALA A 679 -53.16 12.23 -11.26
N THR A 680 -53.89 12.49 -10.18
CA THR A 680 -55.25 13.05 -10.20
C THR A 680 -55.31 14.46 -9.58
N SER A 681 -54.19 14.97 -9.17
CA SER A 681 -54.05 16.32 -8.59
C SER A 681 -52.68 16.89 -8.87
N GLY A 682 -52.58 18.19 -8.84
CA GLY A 682 -51.34 18.92 -9.02
C GLY A 682 -51.37 19.88 -10.18
N LYS A 683 -50.40 20.77 -10.20
CA LYS A 683 -50.31 21.81 -11.23
C LYS A 683 -48.90 22.15 -11.62
N ILE A 684 -48.73 22.55 -12.86
CA ILE A 684 -47.51 23.19 -13.35
C ILE A 684 -47.82 24.66 -13.66
N ASN A 685 -47.14 25.55 -12.95
CA ASN A 685 -47.24 26.99 -13.16
C ASN A 685 -46.16 27.46 -14.15
N PHE A 686 -46.56 27.87 -15.33
CA PHE A 686 -45.66 28.28 -16.41
C PHE A 686 -45.19 29.73 -16.33
N GLY A 687 -45.51 30.48 -15.27
CA GLY A 687 -44.95 31.81 -14.99
C GLY A 687 -45.26 32.86 -16.04
N GLY A 688 -46.40 32.80 -16.69
CA GLY A 688 -46.79 33.73 -17.74
C GLY A 688 -46.00 33.56 -19.04
N LYS A 689 -45.48 32.39 -19.31
CA LYS A 689 -44.68 32.09 -20.52
C LYS A 689 -45.51 31.42 -21.61
N ASN A 690 -44.97 31.43 -22.84
CA ASN A 690 -45.60 30.74 -23.97
C ASN A 690 -45.30 29.25 -23.90
N VAL A 691 -46.34 28.45 -24.14
CA VAL A 691 -46.28 27.00 -24.19
C VAL A 691 -46.82 26.50 -25.54
N THR A 692 -46.05 25.75 -26.28
CA THR A 692 -46.45 25.16 -27.55
C THR A 692 -46.40 23.63 -27.43
N ILE A 693 -47.51 22.97 -27.64
CA ILE A 693 -47.59 21.52 -27.81
C ILE A 693 -47.75 21.28 -29.30
N SER A 694 -46.69 20.74 -29.93
CA SER A 694 -46.61 20.55 -31.37
C SER A 694 -47.60 19.46 -31.84
N SER A 695 -47.68 19.24 -33.15
CA SER A 695 -48.56 18.22 -33.72
C SER A 695 -48.22 16.78 -33.30
N THR A 696 -46.99 16.53 -32.85
CA THR A 696 -46.56 15.20 -32.29
C THR A 696 -46.68 15.19 -30.76
N GLY A 697 -46.89 16.32 -30.14
CA GLY A 697 -46.92 16.47 -28.68
C GLY A 697 -48.26 16.00 -28.08
N LYS A 698 -48.18 15.63 -26.80
CA LYS A 698 -49.34 15.15 -26.06
C LYS A 698 -49.36 15.81 -24.68
N TYR A 699 -50.51 16.32 -24.28
CA TYR A 699 -50.78 16.82 -22.94
C TYR A 699 -51.73 15.85 -22.23
N VAL A 700 -51.30 15.33 -21.07
CA VAL A 700 -52.08 14.35 -20.28
C VAL A 700 -52.62 15.04 -19.03
N VAL A 701 -53.94 14.97 -18.88
CA VAL A 701 -54.69 15.50 -17.73
C VAL A 701 -55.33 14.36 -16.96
N GLY A 702 -55.02 14.25 -15.68
CA GLY A 702 -55.63 13.28 -14.78
C GLY A 702 -56.79 13.87 -13.96
N LYS A 703 -57.91 13.18 -13.84
CA LYS A 703 -59.08 13.56 -13.02
C LYS A 703 -59.30 12.52 -11.91
N GLY A 704 -59.33 13.00 -10.67
CA GLY A 704 -59.72 12.23 -9.50
C GLY A 704 -61.03 12.74 -8.88
N SER A 705 -61.39 12.17 -7.76
CA SER A 705 -62.67 12.45 -7.08
C SER A 705 -62.82 13.93 -6.63
N TYR A 706 -61.77 14.60 -6.25
CA TYR A 706 -61.80 15.94 -5.67
C TYR A 706 -61.10 16.99 -6.52
N SER A 707 -60.24 16.63 -7.46
CA SER A 707 -59.40 17.54 -8.23
C SER A 707 -59.03 16.92 -9.57
N ASN A 708 -58.45 17.73 -10.41
CA ASN A 708 -57.72 17.26 -11.62
C ASN A 708 -56.35 17.93 -11.70
N THR A 709 -55.49 17.35 -12.52
CA THR A 709 -54.20 17.96 -12.85
C THR A 709 -54.40 19.07 -13.87
N THR A 710 -53.64 20.18 -13.78
CA THR A 710 -53.80 21.34 -14.65
C THR A 710 -52.46 22.04 -14.91
N ILE A 711 -52.37 22.74 -16.03
CA ILE A 711 -51.34 23.75 -16.27
C ILE A 711 -51.93 25.12 -16.05
N GLU A 712 -51.16 26.02 -15.46
CA GLU A 712 -51.65 27.35 -15.15
C GLU A 712 -50.64 28.47 -15.42
N ASN A 713 -51.17 29.70 -15.46
CA ASN A 713 -50.39 30.90 -15.68
C ASN A 713 -49.56 30.80 -16.98
N VAL A 714 -50.24 30.46 -18.08
CA VAL A 714 -49.68 30.45 -19.43
C VAL A 714 -50.02 31.74 -20.14
N ASN A 715 -49.07 32.41 -20.81
CA ASN A 715 -49.37 33.58 -21.62
C ASN A 715 -50.10 33.15 -22.90
N THR A 716 -49.44 32.52 -23.83
CA THR A 716 -50.06 31.94 -25.03
C THR A 716 -49.87 30.42 -25.00
N LEU A 717 -50.97 29.67 -24.97
CA LEU A 717 -51.00 28.23 -25.09
C LEU A 717 -51.39 27.85 -26.52
N THR A 718 -50.48 27.25 -27.25
CA THR A 718 -50.73 26.73 -28.59
C THR A 718 -50.69 25.21 -28.53
N ILE A 719 -51.77 24.53 -28.85
CA ILE A 719 -51.83 23.05 -28.92
C ILE A 719 -52.28 22.61 -30.30
N ASN A 720 -51.37 21.99 -31.01
CA ASN A 720 -51.64 21.31 -32.32
C ASN A 720 -51.55 19.78 -32.18
N GLY A 721 -51.22 19.26 -31.00
CA GLY A 721 -51.11 17.88 -30.68
C GLY A 721 -52.33 17.26 -30.03
N THR A 722 -52.14 16.33 -29.15
CA THR A 722 -53.22 15.59 -28.46
C THR A 722 -53.37 16.06 -27.01
N ILE A 723 -54.62 16.26 -26.61
CA ILE A 723 -55.01 16.38 -25.21
C ILE A 723 -55.65 15.04 -24.80
N GLU A 724 -55.04 14.36 -23.83
CA GLU A 724 -55.55 13.09 -23.29
C GLU A 724 -56.08 13.31 -21.88
N VAL A 725 -57.28 12.91 -21.61
CA VAL A 725 -57.88 12.92 -20.27
C VAL A 725 -57.87 11.50 -19.73
N VAL A 726 -57.36 11.32 -18.51
CA VAL A 726 -57.31 10.06 -17.80
C VAL A 726 -58.14 10.15 -16.52
N LEU A 727 -59.14 9.31 -16.37
CA LEU A 727 -59.94 9.23 -15.16
C LEU A 727 -59.32 8.23 -14.19
N ALA A 728 -59.22 8.61 -12.92
CA ALA A 728 -58.81 7.66 -11.88
C ALA A 728 -59.85 6.56 -11.72
N SER A 729 -59.39 5.33 -11.44
CA SER A 729 -60.34 4.19 -11.20
C SER A 729 -61.26 4.38 -10.01
N SER A 730 -60.90 5.26 -9.07
CA SER A 730 -61.68 5.62 -7.90
C SER A 730 -62.64 6.80 -8.17
N TYR A 731 -62.60 7.42 -9.34
CA TYR A 731 -63.42 8.57 -9.68
C TYR A 731 -64.71 8.12 -10.33
N THR A 732 -65.84 8.60 -9.83
CA THR A 732 -67.17 8.42 -10.39
C THR A 732 -67.62 9.77 -10.98
N PRO A 733 -67.73 9.85 -12.32
CA PRO A 733 -68.21 11.06 -13.00
C PRO A 733 -69.58 11.48 -12.53
N LYS A 734 -69.81 12.80 -12.40
CA LYS A 734 -71.08 13.39 -12.01
C LYS A 734 -71.46 14.53 -12.96
N ASP A 735 -72.75 14.74 -13.12
CA ASP A 735 -73.22 15.89 -13.80
C ASP A 735 -72.77 17.19 -13.20
N GLY A 736 -72.30 18.14 -14.00
CA GLY A 736 -71.71 19.40 -13.55
C GLY A 736 -70.24 19.35 -13.11
N ASP A 737 -69.58 18.16 -13.16
CA ASP A 737 -68.14 18.05 -12.86
C ASP A 737 -67.32 18.82 -13.91
N VAL A 738 -66.52 19.78 -13.48
CA VAL A 738 -65.66 20.59 -14.33
C VAL A 738 -64.19 20.17 -14.18
N LEU A 739 -63.51 19.91 -15.29
CA LEU A 739 -62.08 19.76 -15.37
C LEU A 739 -61.47 21.04 -15.92
N THR A 740 -60.60 21.68 -15.12
CA THR A 740 -59.80 22.80 -15.60
C THR A 740 -58.54 22.23 -16.22
N LEU A 741 -58.48 22.17 -17.52
CA LEU A 741 -57.31 21.62 -18.26
C LEU A 741 -56.15 22.60 -18.22
N TRP A 742 -56.43 23.90 -18.38
CA TRP A 742 -55.42 24.95 -18.32
C TRP A 742 -56.01 26.30 -17.89
N THR A 743 -55.13 27.24 -17.47
CA THR A 743 -55.37 28.66 -17.44
C THR A 743 -54.34 29.37 -18.30
N ALA A 744 -54.80 30.09 -19.33
CA ALA A 744 -53.97 30.84 -20.25
C ALA A 744 -54.59 32.13 -20.64
N ASN A 745 -53.79 33.19 -20.93
CA ASN A 745 -54.31 34.46 -21.43
C ASN A 745 -54.85 34.33 -22.85
N HIS A 746 -54.15 33.54 -23.67
CA HIS A 746 -54.49 33.24 -25.06
C HIS A 746 -54.38 31.77 -25.32
N PHE A 747 -55.39 31.20 -26.02
CA PHE A 747 -55.36 29.83 -26.50
C PHE A 747 -55.42 29.82 -28.04
N ALA A 748 -54.60 29.01 -28.64
CA ALA A 748 -54.50 28.83 -30.09
C ALA A 748 -54.24 27.34 -30.46
N GLY A 749 -54.49 27.02 -31.72
CA GLY A 749 -54.25 25.70 -32.24
C GLY A 749 -55.51 24.85 -32.42
N THR A 750 -55.33 23.63 -32.89
CA THR A 750 -56.38 22.65 -33.18
C THR A 750 -56.03 21.29 -32.60
N PRO A 751 -56.19 21.11 -31.29
CA PRO A 751 -55.81 19.83 -30.66
C PRO A 751 -56.75 18.70 -31.01
N ASN A 752 -56.17 17.48 -31.02
CA ASN A 752 -56.95 16.25 -31.02
C ASN A 752 -57.25 15.87 -29.55
N TYR A 753 -58.54 15.54 -29.28
CA TYR A 753 -58.94 15.18 -27.92
C TYR A 753 -59.14 13.68 -27.81
N VAL A 754 -58.47 13.06 -26.83
CA VAL A 754 -58.63 11.66 -26.40
C VAL A 754 -59.31 11.68 -25.05
N LEU A 755 -60.61 11.52 -25.06
CA LEU A 755 -61.44 11.58 -23.87
C LEU A 755 -61.89 10.17 -23.49
N PRO A 756 -61.85 9.79 -22.22
CA PRO A 756 -62.35 8.50 -21.75
C PRO A 756 -63.87 8.40 -21.89
N ASN A 757 -64.33 7.19 -22.05
CA ASN A 757 -65.78 6.93 -22.10
C ASN A 757 -66.40 7.26 -20.71
N LEU A 758 -67.51 7.94 -20.73
CA LEU A 758 -68.30 8.21 -19.57
C LEU A 758 -69.39 7.15 -19.33
N PRO A 759 -69.95 7.04 -18.14
CA PRO A 759 -71.11 6.21 -17.88
C PRO A 759 -72.31 6.57 -18.80
N LEU A 760 -73.16 5.59 -18.97
CA LEU A 760 -74.37 5.76 -19.82
C LEU A 760 -75.17 6.99 -19.30
N GLY A 761 -75.64 7.82 -20.24
CA GLY A 761 -76.40 9.07 -19.90
C GLY A 761 -75.54 10.25 -19.53
N MET A 762 -74.24 10.21 -19.74
CA MET A 762 -73.29 11.32 -19.55
C MET A 762 -72.52 11.60 -20.84
N ALA A 763 -72.19 12.85 -21.10
CA ALA A 763 -71.38 13.28 -22.21
C ALA A 763 -70.36 14.35 -21.79
N TRP A 764 -69.35 14.53 -22.61
CA TRP A 764 -68.40 15.64 -22.46
C TRP A 764 -68.93 16.88 -23.12
N ASP A 765 -69.12 17.93 -22.36
CA ASP A 765 -69.41 19.25 -22.91
C ASP A 765 -68.13 20.06 -23.13
N MET A 766 -67.83 20.34 -24.38
CA MET A 766 -66.65 21.05 -24.85
C MET A 766 -66.91 22.52 -25.14
N SER A 767 -68.10 23.05 -24.83
CA SER A 767 -68.51 24.42 -25.16
C SER A 767 -67.57 25.49 -24.56
N LYS A 768 -66.89 25.18 -23.45
CA LYS A 768 -65.95 26.07 -22.77
C LYS A 768 -64.49 25.62 -22.94
N ILE A 769 -64.21 24.84 -23.95
CA ILE A 769 -62.88 24.32 -24.18
C ILE A 769 -61.86 25.41 -24.50
N SER A 770 -62.24 26.48 -25.16
CA SER A 770 -61.39 27.66 -25.40
C SER A 770 -61.00 28.40 -24.11
N GLU A 771 -61.78 28.22 -23.04
CA GLU A 771 -61.47 28.71 -21.68
C GLU A 771 -60.60 27.70 -20.87
N GLY A 772 -60.28 26.59 -21.49
CA GLY A 772 -59.52 25.48 -20.81
C GLY A 772 -60.40 24.65 -19.88
N LYS A 773 -61.70 24.59 -20.12
CA LYS A 773 -62.67 23.86 -19.29
C LYS A 773 -63.39 22.80 -20.08
N LEU A 774 -63.42 21.58 -19.46
CA LEU A 774 -64.20 20.45 -19.97
C LEU A 774 -65.22 20.07 -18.89
N THR A 775 -66.48 19.98 -19.24
CA THR A 775 -67.53 19.67 -18.28
C THR A 775 -68.17 18.31 -18.59
N ILE A 776 -68.57 17.59 -17.54
CA ILE A 776 -69.38 16.39 -17.68
C ILE A 776 -70.82 16.83 -17.52
N VAL A 777 -71.67 16.52 -18.50
CA VAL A 777 -73.08 16.86 -18.47
C VAL A 777 -73.96 15.63 -18.63
N SER A 778 -75.12 15.69 -18.02
CA SER A 778 -76.18 14.73 -18.28
C SER A 778 -76.64 14.80 -19.74
N ASP A 779 -76.57 13.76 -20.50
CA ASP A 779 -77.08 13.65 -21.87
C ASP A 779 -77.87 12.34 -22.01
N PRO A 780 -79.15 12.41 -21.94
CA PRO A 780 -80.00 11.22 -22.07
C PRO A 780 -79.90 10.56 -23.44
N THR A 781 -79.32 11.24 -24.42
CA THR A 781 -79.12 10.71 -25.79
C THR A 781 -77.77 10.12 -25.99
N ALA A 782 -76.81 10.26 -25.01
CA ALA A 782 -75.49 9.70 -25.06
C ALA A 782 -75.59 8.18 -25.05
N ILE A 783 -75.27 7.58 -26.15
CA ILE A 783 -75.10 6.15 -26.28
C ILE A 783 -73.77 5.77 -25.65
N GLY A 784 -73.81 5.25 -24.43
CA GLY A 784 -72.62 4.76 -23.76
C GLY A 784 -71.96 3.70 -24.66
N VAL A 785 -70.74 3.94 -25.09
CA VAL A 785 -69.94 2.85 -25.65
C VAL A 785 -69.60 1.92 -24.47
N VAL A 786 -70.20 0.77 -24.44
CA VAL A 786 -69.85 -0.28 -23.48
C VAL A 786 -68.39 -0.64 -23.67
N PRO A 787 -67.53 -0.51 -22.63
CA PRO A 787 -66.14 -0.86 -22.80
C PRO A 787 -66.02 -2.30 -23.30
N PHE A 788 -65.20 -2.51 -24.36
CA PHE A 788 -64.88 -3.85 -24.89
C PHE A 788 -64.13 -4.61 -23.78
N GLY A 789 -64.88 -5.35 -22.95
CA GLY A 789 -64.32 -6.03 -21.79
C GLY A 789 -65.33 -6.45 -20.71
N ALA A 790 -66.58 -5.95 -20.81
CA ALA A 790 -67.66 -6.52 -19.99
C ALA A 790 -67.82 -7.99 -20.42
N LYS A 791 -67.75 -8.92 -19.44
CA LYS A 791 -67.99 -10.33 -19.63
C LYS A 791 -69.39 -10.54 -20.23
N TYR A 792 -69.53 -10.45 -21.52
CA TYR A 792 -70.67 -11.04 -22.21
C TYR A 792 -70.50 -12.54 -22.09
N GLY A 793 -71.53 -13.25 -21.72
CA GLY A 793 -71.51 -14.70 -21.73
C GLY A 793 -71.07 -15.12 -23.14
N HIS A 794 -70.08 -15.94 -23.22
CA HIS A 794 -69.56 -16.52 -24.51
C HIS A 794 -70.75 -17.15 -25.23
N ASN A 795 -71.30 -16.56 -26.30
CA ASN A 795 -72.36 -16.94 -27.18
C ASN A 795 -73.74 -16.24 -26.97
N ASP A 796 -73.85 -15.14 -26.27
CA ASP A 796 -75.05 -14.35 -26.24
C ASP A 796 -75.23 -13.62 -27.58
N ILE A 797 -76.47 -13.60 -28.07
CA ILE A 797 -76.81 -12.88 -29.29
C ILE A 797 -77.60 -11.62 -28.95
N TYR A 798 -77.19 -10.48 -29.55
CA TYR A 798 -77.81 -9.19 -29.33
C TYR A 798 -78.30 -8.60 -30.64
N ASP A 799 -79.36 -7.80 -30.61
CA ASP A 799 -79.90 -7.10 -31.79
C ASP A 799 -79.12 -5.80 -32.07
N LEU A 800 -79.49 -5.07 -33.14
CA LEU A 800 -78.89 -3.77 -33.48
C LEU A 800 -79.04 -2.71 -32.41
N LYS A 801 -79.98 -2.86 -31.46
CA LYS A 801 -80.22 -1.94 -30.34
C LYS A 801 -79.45 -2.34 -29.09
N GLY A 802 -78.62 -3.43 -29.19
CA GLY A 802 -77.83 -3.95 -28.05
C GLY A 802 -78.68 -4.76 -27.04
N GLN A 803 -79.93 -5.10 -27.37
CA GLN A 803 -80.78 -5.95 -26.52
C GLN A 803 -80.40 -7.42 -26.66
N LEU A 804 -80.30 -8.11 -25.57
CA LEU A 804 -80.04 -9.56 -25.54
C LEU A 804 -81.26 -10.29 -26.10
N VAL A 805 -81.04 -10.94 -27.29
CA VAL A 805 -82.10 -11.68 -27.99
C VAL A 805 -82.05 -13.18 -27.64
N ARG A 806 -80.84 -13.69 -27.36
CA ARG A 806 -80.66 -15.07 -26.97
C ARG A 806 -79.44 -15.31 -26.14
N LYS A 807 -79.55 -15.90 -24.98
CA LYS A 807 -78.47 -16.19 -24.03
C LYS A 807 -77.84 -17.57 -24.40
N ASN A 808 -76.50 -17.62 -24.37
CA ASN A 808 -75.73 -18.86 -24.63
C ASN A 808 -76.11 -19.59 -25.93
N ALA A 809 -76.41 -18.88 -27.02
CA ALA A 809 -76.87 -19.44 -28.26
C ALA A 809 -75.76 -20.22 -28.98
N THR A 810 -75.99 -21.51 -29.26
CA THR A 810 -75.09 -22.35 -30.07
C THR A 810 -75.35 -22.22 -31.58
N SER A 811 -76.56 -21.73 -31.98
CA SER A 811 -76.93 -21.46 -33.38
C SER A 811 -77.76 -20.20 -33.53
N THR A 812 -77.99 -19.76 -34.76
CA THR A 812 -78.86 -18.62 -35.07
C THR A 812 -80.21 -19.09 -35.55
N GLU A 813 -80.48 -20.38 -35.52
CA GLU A 813 -81.70 -21.00 -36.02
C GLU A 813 -82.93 -20.55 -35.22
N GLY A 814 -83.98 -20.12 -35.91
CA GLY A 814 -85.15 -19.56 -35.26
C GLY A 814 -85.10 -18.11 -34.89
N LEU A 815 -84.05 -17.38 -35.23
CA LEU A 815 -84.03 -15.94 -35.13
C LEU A 815 -84.69 -15.33 -36.36
N PRO A 816 -85.48 -14.24 -36.25
CA PRO A 816 -86.03 -13.51 -37.37
C PRO A 816 -84.86 -13.01 -38.26
N SER A 817 -85.21 -12.88 -39.61
CA SER A 817 -84.26 -12.25 -40.53
C SER A 817 -83.83 -10.88 -40.01
N GLY A 818 -82.49 -10.65 -39.87
CA GLY A 818 -82.00 -9.43 -39.32
C GLY A 818 -80.48 -9.44 -39.10
N VAL A 819 -79.98 -8.31 -38.52
CA VAL A 819 -78.54 -8.18 -38.10
C VAL A 819 -78.45 -8.29 -36.63
N TYR A 820 -77.59 -9.16 -36.20
CA TYR A 820 -77.32 -9.45 -34.78
C TYR A 820 -75.84 -9.40 -34.47
N PHE A 821 -75.47 -9.38 -33.18
CA PHE A 821 -74.10 -9.40 -32.73
C PHE A 821 -73.87 -10.59 -31.77
N ARG A 822 -72.86 -11.40 -31.98
CA ARG A 822 -72.44 -12.45 -31.05
C ARG A 822 -70.91 -12.43 -30.96
N ASN A 823 -70.39 -12.42 -29.75
CA ASN A 823 -68.94 -12.30 -29.46
C ASN A 823 -68.22 -11.16 -30.21
N GLY A 824 -68.91 -9.99 -30.28
CA GLY A 824 -68.38 -8.83 -30.98
C GLY A 824 -68.37 -8.95 -32.51
N LYS A 825 -68.93 -10.01 -33.08
CA LYS A 825 -69.03 -10.19 -34.55
C LYS A 825 -70.44 -10.04 -35.03
N LYS A 826 -70.61 -9.29 -36.11
CA LYS A 826 -71.90 -9.12 -36.80
C LYS A 826 -72.31 -10.46 -37.45
N ILE A 827 -73.55 -10.89 -37.20
CA ILE A 827 -74.21 -12.03 -37.84
C ILE A 827 -75.42 -11.51 -38.63
N VAL A 828 -75.53 -11.96 -39.80
CA VAL A 828 -76.72 -11.69 -40.64
C VAL A 828 -77.53 -12.97 -40.72
N VAL A 829 -78.77 -12.96 -40.20
CA VAL A 829 -79.74 -14.04 -40.35
C VAL A 829 -80.62 -13.66 -41.53
N LYS A 830 -80.59 -14.51 -42.55
CA LYS A 830 -81.36 -14.31 -43.79
C LYS A 830 -82.80 -14.87 -43.69
#